data_f4ed30c496f33407f53ee52054df1518
#
_entry.id   f4ed30c496f33407f53ee52054df1518
#
_cell.length_a   1.000
_cell.length_b   1.000
_cell.length_c   1.000
_cell.angle_alpha   90.00
_cell.angle_beta   90.00
_cell.angle_gamma   90.00
#
_symmetry.space_group_name_H-M   'P 1'
#
loop_
_entity.id
_entity.type
_entity.pdbx_description
1 polymer ?
#
loop_
_entity_poly.entity_id
_entity_poly.type
_entity_poly.pdbx_seq_one_letter_code
_entity_poly.pdbx_strand_id
1 'polypeptide(L)'
;MPTLFTYRMPMTATATAHVTSTVESEVSRIRALIKERRFAEGVAAATALLSQVPENRDVLYLLALGQRQLIRTADALATLEHLERFHPGYSRLYQERGHCYVAMKDAPQAIQAFLQAVAINPALPASWGMLEGLYRMCGDTDNAGTAAAHVAKLKTLPQEVITATGLFSDGDLLGAEKIIRAFLLANGDHIEAMRLLARIGAAREVFDDAELLLEAVLERVPDYVAARYDYASVLLARHKHQEALTELDKLLGVDPANRQYRTLYATAMVGRGEHARAIALYEDLLRDAPPGSPNAELHLSIAHSLKTLGRQADAIGEYRAAARERSDFGDAYWSLANLKTYRFADAELERMRSAEAALATALIDRYHLCFALGKAYEDLGEYAESWSYYGRGNALKRAESRYRPELIERNTAYQKKVCTREFFERRRGYGAASTAPIFVVGLPRSGSTLIEQILASHSAAEGTQELADIPRFVLELQGRDPDLESPRYPSVLAQLPPEEYQRFAERYLRDTRVYRTGKPRFIDKMPNNFRHLGLIHLMFPNAKIIDARREPMACCFGNLKQLFARGQEFTYSIDDIARYYRTYLELMQHWDAALPGGVLRVLHEDLVDDLEGNVRRILDFCELPFEPACLEFHRTERSIVTASSEQVRQPIFREGLDQWRRYEAWLDPLRNALGDALVRYRG
;
A
#
# COMPACT_ATOMS: atom_id res chain seq x y z
N MET A 1 -1.94 5.46 6.87
CA MET A 1 -0.66 4.74 7.09
C MET A 1 0.41 5.54 6.42
N PRO A 2 1.51 5.92 7.11
CA PRO A 2 2.61 6.60 6.45
C PRO A 2 3.22 5.64 5.45
N THR A 3 3.55 6.16 4.30
CA THR A 3 4.24 5.49 3.20
C THR A 3 5.67 5.15 3.63
N LEU A 4 5.84 4.02 4.26
CA LEU A 4 7.13 3.48 4.68
C LEU A 4 7.85 2.77 3.54
N PHE A 5 7.84 3.20 2.38
CA PHE A 5 8.66 2.81 1.23
C PHE A 5 8.09 3.47 -0.03
N THR A 6 8.39 4.74 -0.22
CA THR A 6 8.29 5.34 -1.54
C THR A 6 9.49 4.89 -2.38
N TYR A 7 9.54 3.64 -2.79
CA TYR A 7 10.32 3.26 -3.95
C TYR A 7 9.42 3.40 -5.17
N ARG A 8 9.64 4.49 -5.91
CA ARG A 8 9.10 4.68 -7.26
C ARG A 8 9.54 3.53 -8.15
N MET A 9 8.62 2.66 -8.55
CA MET A 9 8.83 1.88 -9.77
C MET A 9 8.59 2.77 -10.99
N PRO A 10 9.48 2.80 -11.96
CA PRO A 10 9.15 3.37 -13.25
C PRO A 10 8.08 2.49 -13.90
N MET A 11 6.92 3.11 -14.20
CA MET A 11 5.91 2.47 -15.02
C MET A 11 6.44 2.37 -16.46
N THR A 12 6.53 1.15 -16.99
CA THR A 12 6.43 0.95 -18.42
C THR A 12 5.31 -0.01 -18.71
N ALA A 13 4.33 0.54 -19.38
CA ALA A 13 3.13 -0.08 -19.83
C ALA A 13 3.37 -1.31 -20.72
N THR A 14 2.45 -2.24 -20.62
CA THR A 14 2.16 -3.27 -21.58
C THR A 14 1.84 -2.65 -22.96
N ALA A 15 2.87 -2.59 -23.79
CA ALA A 15 2.69 -2.56 -25.23
C ALA A 15 3.65 -3.59 -25.81
N THR A 16 3.08 -4.73 -26.21
CA THR A 16 3.63 -5.75 -27.10
C THR A 16 5.01 -6.34 -26.76
N ALA A 17 5.04 -7.59 -26.37
CA ALA A 17 6.23 -8.40 -26.11
C ALA A 17 7.28 -8.40 -27.27
N HIS A 18 6.91 -7.97 -28.47
CA HIS A 18 7.80 -7.84 -29.63
C HIS A 18 8.60 -6.52 -29.67
N VAL A 19 8.06 -5.41 -29.16
CA VAL A 19 8.77 -4.12 -29.15
C VAL A 19 9.76 -4.07 -27.98
N THR A 20 9.44 -4.62 -26.83
CA THR A 20 10.35 -4.70 -25.67
C THR A 20 11.60 -5.52 -25.99
N SER A 21 11.50 -6.63 -26.71
CA SER A 21 12.67 -7.46 -27.05
C SER A 21 13.63 -6.76 -28.02
N THR A 22 13.13 -5.89 -28.92
CA THR A 22 13.97 -5.11 -29.85
C THR A 22 14.70 -3.97 -29.14
N VAL A 23 14.04 -3.21 -28.26
CA VAL A 23 14.65 -2.12 -27.50
C VAL A 23 15.73 -2.64 -26.54
N GLU A 24 15.45 -3.72 -25.79
CA GLU A 24 16.42 -4.35 -24.88
C GLU A 24 17.65 -4.89 -25.63
N SER A 25 17.45 -5.46 -26.81
CA SER A 25 18.54 -5.92 -27.67
C SER A 25 19.42 -4.75 -28.14
N GLU A 26 18.80 -3.63 -28.58
CA GLU A 26 19.54 -2.43 -28.99
C GLU A 26 20.28 -1.77 -27.80
N VAL A 27 19.66 -1.67 -26.62
CA VAL A 27 20.33 -1.20 -25.38
C VAL A 27 21.55 -2.06 -25.07
N SER A 28 21.42 -3.39 -25.20
CA SER A 28 22.53 -4.33 -24.99
C SER A 28 23.65 -4.12 -25.99
N ARG A 29 23.31 -3.87 -27.27
CA ARG A 29 24.26 -3.55 -28.33
C ARG A 29 25.01 -2.23 -28.05
N ILE A 30 24.29 -1.17 -27.67
CA ILE A 30 24.88 0.11 -27.27
C ILE A 30 25.83 -0.06 -26.09
N ARG A 31 25.41 -0.82 -25.08
CA ARG A 31 26.25 -1.13 -23.91
C ARG A 31 27.55 -1.85 -24.31
N ALA A 32 27.47 -2.79 -25.25
CA ALA A 32 28.67 -3.47 -25.78
C ALA A 32 29.61 -2.50 -26.48
N LEU A 33 29.10 -1.62 -27.35
CA LEU A 33 29.91 -0.59 -28.04
C LEU A 33 30.65 0.34 -27.07
N ILE A 34 29.94 0.80 -26.02
CA ILE A 34 30.55 1.63 -24.96
C ILE A 34 31.64 0.84 -24.20
N LYS A 35 31.40 -0.43 -23.89
CA LYS A 35 32.39 -1.30 -23.22
C LYS A 35 33.61 -1.56 -24.08
N GLU A 36 33.44 -1.70 -25.38
CA GLU A 36 34.51 -1.85 -26.38
C GLU A 36 35.24 -0.52 -26.70
N ARG A 37 34.88 0.58 -26.01
CA ARG A 37 35.40 1.94 -26.23
C ARG A 37 35.10 2.52 -27.61
N ARG A 38 34.13 2.00 -28.32
CA ARG A 38 33.61 2.51 -29.61
C ARG A 38 32.59 3.62 -29.35
N PHE A 39 33.03 4.67 -28.64
CA PHE A 39 32.13 5.68 -28.09
C PHE A 39 31.33 6.44 -29.16
N ALA A 40 31.95 6.78 -30.30
CA ALA A 40 31.27 7.50 -31.38
C ALA A 40 30.08 6.69 -31.95
N GLU A 41 30.30 5.40 -32.16
CA GLU A 41 29.26 4.50 -32.67
C GLU A 41 28.16 4.27 -31.60
N GLY A 42 28.55 4.13 -30.33
CA GLY A 42 27.63 4.03 -29.23
C GLY A 42 26.73 5.26 -29.08
N VAL A 43 27.30 6.47 -29.20
CA VAL A 43 26.56 7.74 -29.17
C VAL A 43 25.59 7.83 -30.36
N ALA A 44 26.03 7.49 -31.59
CA ALA A 44 25.17 7.51 -32.77
C ALA A 44 23.98 6.53 -32.62
N ALA A 45 24.24 5.30 -32.17
CA ALA A 45 23.22 4.30 -31.95
C ALA A 45 22.22 4.72 -30.84
N ALA A 46 22.70 5.26 -29.70
CA ALA A 46 21.87 5.76 -28.62
C ALA A 46 20.98 6.92 -29.08
N THR A 47 21.53 7.87 -29.86
CA THR A 47 20.78 9.01 -30.43
C THR A 47 19.68 8.53 -31.36
N ALA A 48 19.98 7.56 -32.23
CA ALA A 48 18.99 6.98 -33.13
C ALA A 48 17.85 6.26 -32.34
N LEU A 49 18.18 5.51 -31.30
CA LEU A 49 17.19 4.81 -30.50
C LEU A 49 16.31 5.77 -29.67
N LEU A 50 16.87 6.89 -29.18
CA LEU A 50 16.11 7.92 -28.45
C LEU A 50 15.02 8.58 -29.30
N SER A 51 15.10 8.57 -30.61
CA SER A 51 14.02 9.07 -31.48
C SER A 51 12.73 8.21 -31.35
N GLN A 52 12.88 6.96 -30.94
CA GLN A 52 11.76 6.01 -30.74
C GLN A 52 11.36 5.89 -29.27
N VAL A 53 12.33 6.03 -28.35
CA VAL A 53 12.13 5.88 -26.89
C VAL A 53 12.80 7.03 -26.12
N PRO A 54 12.28 8.27 -26.24
CA PRO A 54 12.96 9.49 -25.79
C PRO A 54 13.22 9.57 -24.28
N GLU A 55 12.48 8.80 -23.48
CA GLU A 55 12.55 8.81 -22.01
C GLU A 55 13.24 7.55 -21.44
N ASN A 56 13.82 6.71 -22.30
CA ASN A 56 14.42 5.47 -21.85
C ASN A 56 15.68 5.73 -21.01
N ARG A 57 15.61 5.33 -19.74
CA ARG A 57 16.66 5.52 -18.72
C ARG A 57 18.05 5.05 -19.19
N ASP A 58 18.11 3.81 -19.65
CA ASP A 58 19.38 3.17 -19.97
C ASP A 58 20.01 3.76 -21.24
N VAL A 59 19.20 4.14 -22.21
CA VAL A 59 19.67 4.79 -23.44
C VAL A 59 20.21 6.18 -23.16
N LEU A 60 19.49 7.00 -22.37
CA LEU A 60 19.93 8.33 -21.93
C LEU A 60 21.25 8.25 -21.15
N TYR A 61 21.33 7.30 -20.22
CA TYR A 61 22.56 7.08 -19.44
C TYR A 61 23.76 6.71 -20.34
N LEU A 62 23.58 5.74 -21.24
CA LEU A 62 24.64 5.30 -22.14
C LEU A 62 25.06 6.42 -23.14
N LEU A 63 24.11 7.24 -23.56
CA LEU A 63 24.39 8.42 -24.39
C LEU A 63 25.29 9.41 -23.63
N ALA A 64 24.89 9.80 -22.42
CA ALA A 64 25.66 10.74 -21.61
C ALA A 64 27.09 10.21 -21.30
N LEU A 65 27.19 8.92 -20.94
CA LEU A 65 28.47 8.25 -20.74
C LEU A 65 29.35 8.31 -21.98
N GLY A 66 28.81 7.98 -23.16
CA GLY A 66 29.52 8.06 -24.42
C GLY A 66 29.97 9.48 -24.78
N GLN A 67 29.09 10.48 -24.60
CA GLN A 67 29.39 11.90 -24.80
C GLN A 67 30.54 12.38 -23.92
N ARG A 68 30.51 12.04 -22.62
CA ARG A 68 31.59 12.38 -21.68
C ARG A 68 32.91 11.73 -22.11
N GLN A 69 32.90 10.47 -22.54
CA GLN A 69 34.11 9.78 -22.99
C GLN A 69 34.69 10.41 -24.29
N LEU A 70 33.85 11.06 -25.11
CA LEU A 70 34.27 11.84 -26.26
C LEU A 70 34.64 13.29 -25.92
N ILE A 71 34.75 13.63 -24.62
CA ILE A 71 35.07 14.98 -24.11
C ILE A 71 33.99 16.02 -24.50
N ARG A 72 32.75 15.55 -24.82
CA ARG A 72 31.59 16.39 -25.10
C ARG A 72 30.81 16.66 -23.80
N THR A 73 31.49 17.29 -22.81
CA THR A 73 31.00 17.40 -21.45
C THR A 73 29.70 18.21 -21.34
N ALA A 74 29.55 19.27 -22.13
CA ALA A 74 28.33 20.09 -22.16
C ALA A 74 27.12 19.27 -22.66
N ASP A 75 27.30 18.48 -23.72
CA ASP A 75 26.23 17.62 -24.23
C ASP A 75 25.87 16.52 -23.24
N ALA A 76 26.87 15.95 -22.56
CA ALA A 76 26.64 14.95 -21.52
C ALA A 76 25.80 15.54 -20.36
N LEU A 77 26.11 16.74 -19.88
CA LEU A 77 25.35 17.42 -18.84
C LEU A 77 23.90 17.70 -19.27
N ALA A 78 23.68 18.16 -20.50
CA ALA A 78 22.33 18.36 -21.03
C ALA A 78 21.52 17.04 -21.10
N THR A 79 22.19 15.95 -21.55
CA THR A 79 21.55 14.61 -21.56
C THR A 79 21.23 14.12 -20.15
N LEU A 80 22.11 14.37 -19.17
CA LEU A 80 21.87 14.00 -17.77
C LEU A 80 20.76 14.84 -17.13
N GLU A 81 20.62 16.11 -17.51
CA GLU A 81 19.49 16.95 -17.10
C GLU A 81 18.17 16.41 -17.65
N HIS A 82 18.17 15.96 -18.91
CA HIS A 82 17.01 15.30 -19.50
C HIS A 82 16.67 13.98 -18.76
N LEU A 83 17.69 13.16 -18.47
CA LEU A 83 17.53 11.94 -17.70
C LEU A 83 16.95 12.19 -16.30
N GLU A 84 17.37 13.26 -15.63
CA GLU A 84 16.90 13.63 -14.29
C GLU A 84 15.41 13.96 -14.27
N ARG A 85 14.88 14.61 -15.31
CA ARG A 85 13.44 14.95 -15.39
C ARG A 85 12.54 13.72 -15.30
N PHE A 86 12.97 12.59 -15.86
CA PHE A 86 12.19 11.36 -15.90
C PHE A 86 12.62 10.33 -14.84
N HIS A 87 13.90 10.34 -14.46
CA HIS A 87 14.49 9.33 -13.58
C HIS A 87 15.36 9.95 -12.46
N PRO A 88 14.80 10.84 -11.62
CA PRO A 88 15.59 11.54 -10.59
C PRO A 88 16.13 10.62 -9.49
N GLY A 89 15.61 9.40 -9.35
CA GLY A 89 16.08 8.39 -8.40
C GLY A 89 17.19 7.48 -8.95
N TYR A 90 17.77 7.76 -10.12
CA TYR A 90 18.79 6.91 -10.71
C TYR A 90 20.20 7.37 -10.30
N SER A 91 20.87 6.60 -9.46
CA SER A 91 22.14 6.98 -8.84
C SER A 91 23.27 7.23 -9.82
N ARG A 92 23.31 6.44 -10.92
CA ARG A 92 24.37 6.54 -11.93
C ARG A 92 24.32 7.82 -12.75
N LEU A 93 23.15 8.47 -12.84
CA LEU A 93 23.01 9.81 -13.41
C LEU A 93 23.92 10.80 -12.66
N TYR A 94 23.82 10.83 -11.33
CA TYR A 94 24.60 11.75 -10.50
C TYR A 94 26.07 11.36 -10.45
N GLN A 95 26.39 10.08 -10.52
CA GLN A 95 27.76 9.62 -10.67
C GLN A 95 28.40 10.18 -11.95
N GLU A 96 27.72 10.04 -13.10
CA GLU A 96 28.24 10.59 -14.39
C GLU A 96 28.30 12.11 -14.38
N ARG A 97 27.32 12.79 -13.76
CA ARG A 97 27.35 14.25 -13.55
C ARG A 97 28.58 14.67 -12.73
N GLY A 98 28.88 13.95 -11.65
CA GLY A 98 30.08 14.18 -10.86
C GLY A 98 31.36 14.04 -11.70
N HIS A 99 31.47 13.02 -12.54
CA HIS A 99 32.58 12.85 -13.45
C HIS A 99 32.70 13.98 -14.50
N CYS A 100 31.58 14.52 -15.00
CA CYS A 100 31.56 15.68 -15.86
C CYS A 100 32.14 16.91 -15.14
N TYR A 101 31.73 17.19 -13.91
CA TYR A 101 32.25 18.33 -13.14
C TYR A 101 33.75 18.15 -12.77
N VAL A 102 34.19 16.93 -12.48
CA VAL A 102 35.62 16.66 -12.31
C VAL A 102 36.41 17.01 -13.58
N ALA A 103 35.91 16.65 -14.79
CA ALA A 103 36.53 16.99 -16.04
C ALA A 103 36.58 18.51 -16.27
N MET A 104 35.61 19.26 -15.76
CA MET A 104 35.54 20.72 -15.78
C MET A 104 36.36 21.40 -14.68
N LYS A 105 36.96 20.63 -13.75
CA LYS A 105 37.68 21.08 -12.58
C LYS A 105 36.78 21.85 -11.58
N ASP A 106 35.51 21.58 -11.57
CA ASP A 106 34.54 22.16 -10.63
C ASP A 106 34.34 21.20 -9.43
N ALA A 107 35.20 21.31 -8.44
CA ALA A 107 35.20 20.43 -7.28
C ALA A 107 33.92 20.56 -6.42
N PRO A 108 33.37 21.78 -6.14
CA PRO A 108 32.13 21.90 -5.38
C PRO A 108 30.95 21.16 -6.03
N GLN A 109 30.70 21.34 -7.33
CA GLN A 109 29.63 20.68 -8.06
C GLN A 109 29.87 19.17 -8.17
N ALA A 110 31.12 18.75 -8.34
CA ALA A 110 31.47 17.33 -8.34
C ALA A 110 31.16 16.65 -7.00
N ILE A 111 31.54 17.28 -5.88
CA ILE A 111 31.22 16.77 -4.54
C ILE A 111 29.70 16.64 -4.36
N GLN A 112 28.93 17.68 -4.69
CA GLN A 112 27.48 17.65 -4.57
C GLN A 112 26.86 16.51 -5.40
N ALA A 113 27.29 16.33 -6.63
CA ALA A 113 26.78 15.27 -7.49
C ALA A 113 27.14 13.87 -6.95
N PHE A 114 28.38 13.65 -6.51
CA PHE A 114 28.75 12.35 -5.92
C PHE A 114 28.05 12.10 -4.58
N LEU A 115 27.81 13.10 -3.74
CA LEU A 115 27.02 12.94 -2.52
C LEU A 115 25.59 12.51 -2.85
N GLN A 116 24.97 13.09 -3.87
CA GLN A 116 23.64 12.69 -4.32
C GLN A 116 23.64 11.25 -4.87
N ALA A 117 24.68 10.86 -5.61
CA ALA A 117 24.84 9.49 -6.09
C ALA A 117 24.90 8.47 -4.95
N VAL A 118 25.72 8.72 -3.93
CA VAL A 118 25.89 7.79 -2.80
C VAL A 118 24.73 7.85 -1.79
N ALA A 119 23.99 8.94 -1.74
CA ALA A 119 22.76 9.01 -0.95
C ALA A 119 21.66 8.10 -1.53
N ILE A 120 21.55 8.02 -2.86
CA ILE A 120 20.62 7.10 -3.54
C ILE A 120 21.14 5.66 -3.48
N ASN A 121 22.42 5.47 -3.77
CA ASN A 121 23.06 4.16 -3.84
C ASN A 121 24.38 4.15 -3.08
N PRO A 122 24.38 3.70 -1.82
CA PRO A 122 25.61 3.65 -1.01
C PRO A 122 26.62 2.61 -1.50
N ALA A 123 26.22 1.68 -2.39
CA ALA A 123 27.08 0.64 -2.95
C ALA A 123 27.80 1.10 -4.25
N LEU A 124 28.31 2.34 -4.26
CA LEU A 124 29.08 2.92 -5.35
C LEU A 124 30.54 3.19 -4.92
N PRO A 125 31.44 2.16 -4.92
CA PRO A 125 32.82 2.32 -4.45
C PRO A 125 33.58 3.42 -5.19
N ALA A 126 33.34 3.58 -6.50
CA ALA A 126 33.98 4.61 -7.30
C ALA A 126 33.56 6.03 -6.87
N SER A 127 32.28 6.26 -6.59
CA SER A 127 31.79 7.57 -6.10
C SER A 127 32.37 7.93 -4.74
N TRP A 128 32.44 6.96 -3.81
CA TRP A 128 33.08 7.15 -2.52
C TRP A 128 34.58 7.45 -2.64
N GLY A 129 35.30 6.76 -3.54
CA GLY A 129 36.70 7.05 -3.83
C GLY A 129 36.93 8.44 -4.44
N MET A 130 36.00 8.90 -5.29
CA MET A 130 36.06 10.27 -5.82
C MET A 130 35.80 11.32 -4.73
N LEU A 131 34.83 11.09 -3.84
CA LEU A 131 34.59 11.97 -2.70
C LEU A 131 35.81 12.03 -1.76
N GLU A 132 36.43 10.91 -1.42
CA GLU A 132 37.65 10.86 -0.63
C GLU A 132 38.75 11.73 -1.24
N GLY A 133 39.01 11.57 -2.54
CA GLY A 133 40.01 12.35 -3.26
C GLY A 133 39.70 13.86 -3.30
N LEU A 134 38.46 14.21 -3.60
CA LEU A 134 38.01 15.61 -3.69
C LEU A 134 38.06 16.30 -2.31
N TYR A 135 37.61 15.64 -1.24
CA TYR A 135 37.69 16.19 0.12
C TYR A 135 39.14 16.39 0.58
N ARG A 136 40.05 15.44 0.27
CA ARG A 136 41.49 15.62 0.56
C ARG A 136 42.06 16.83 -0.18
N MET A 137 41.70 17.01 -1.47
CA MET A 137 42.13 18.18 -2.26
C MET A 137 41.62 19.50 -1.67
N CYS A 138 40.42 19.52 -1.08
CA CYS A 138 39.84 20.69 -0.43
C CYS A 138 40.29 20.89 1.02
N GLY A 139 41.11 20.00 1.57
CA GLY A 139 41.57 20.06 2.97
C GLY A 139 40.55 19.60 4.01
N ASP A 140 39.42 19.01 3.59
CA ASP A 140 38.38 18.48 4.47
C ASP A 140 38.72 17.04 4.90
N THR A 141 39.51 16.93 5.97
CA THR A 141 40.01 15.64 6.47
C THR A 141 38.92 14.74 7.07
N ASP A 142 37.89 15.33 7.67
CA ASP A 142 36.83 14.59 8.36
C ASP A 142 35.93 13.89 7.35
N ASN A 143 35.47 14.61 6.35
CA ASN A 143 34.65 14.04 5.28
C ASN A 143 35.48 13.06 4.39
N ALA A 144 36.78 13.33 4.19
CA ALA A 144 37.66 12.39 3.52
C ALA A 144 37.80 11.07 4.32
N GLY A 145 37.94 11.14 5.65
CA GLY A 145 37.97 9.99 6.54
C GLY A 145 36.69 9.17 6.47
N THR A 146 35.52 9.84 6.48
CA THR A 146 34.21 9.20 6.33
C THR A 146 34.07 8.46 4.99
N ALA A 147 34.46 9.11 3.89
CA ALA A 147 34.42 8.50 2.57
C ALA A 147 35.35 7.29 2.47
N ALA A 148 36.58 7.38 3.03
CA ALA A 148 37.53 6.28 3.08
C ALA A 148 36.99 5.07 3.87
N ALA A 149 36.28 5.31 4.99
CA ALA A 149 35.64 4.25 5.77
C ALA A 149 34.57 3.50 4.95
N HIS A 150 33.76 4.22 4.16
CA HIS A 150 32.80 3.60 3.25
C HIS A 150 33.48 2.75 2.17
N VAL A 151 34.55 3.24 1.56
CA VAL A 151 35.35 2.47 0.58
C VAL A 151 35.90 1.20 1.24
N ALA A 152 36.47 1.31 2.44
CA ALA A 152 37.02 0.17 3.18
C ALA A 152 35.91 -0.87 3.46
N LYS A 153 34.77 -0.45 3.94
CA LYS A 153 33.61 -1.33 4.19
C LYS A 153 33.16 -2.04 2.92
N LEU A 154 33.01 -1.34 1.79
CA LEU A 154 32.59 -1.96 0.53
C LEU A 154 33.62 -2.98 0.01
N LYS A 155 34.91 -2.77 0.25
CA LYS A 155 35.97 -3.73 -0.14
C LYS A 155 35.89 -5.06 0.63
N THR A 156 35.22 -5.11 1.78
CA THR A 156 35.04 -6.37 2.53
C THR A 156 33.87 -7.22 1.99
N LEU A 157 33.04 -6.65 1.12
CA LEU A 157 31.87 -7.34 0.56
C LEU A 157 32.22 -8.03 -0.77
N PRO A 158 31.61 -9.22 -1.03
CA PRO A 158 31.68 -9.84 -2.35
C PRO A 158 31.15 -8.93 -3.45
N GLN A 159 31.74 -9.02 -4.63
CA GLN A 159 31.39 -8.17 -5.76
C GLN A 159 29.91 -8.35 -6.18
N GLU A 160 29.39 -9.57 -6.06
CA GLU A 160 28.00 -9.90 -6.35
C GLU A 160 27.04 -9.15 -5.40
N VAL A 161 27.39 -9.07 -4.10
CA VAL A 161 26.59 -8.35 -3.09
C VAL A 161 26.57 -6.85 -3.40
N ILE A 162 27.75 -6.27 -3.74
CA ILE A 162 27.86 -4.86 -4.13
C ILE A 162 27.01 -4.60 -5.39
N THR A 163 27.14 -5.46 -6.41
CA THR A 163 26.39 -5.32 -7.66
C THR A 163 24.90 -5.42 -7.45
N ALA A 164 24.45 -6.42 -6.68
CA ALA A 164 23.02 -6.60 -6.36
C ALA A 164 22.48 -5.43 -5.51
N THR A 165 23.26 -4.91 -4.55
CA THR A 165 22.86 -3.71 -3.79
C THR A 165 22.72 -2.50 -4.68
N GLY A 166 23.61 -2.34 -5.65
CA GLY A 166 23.52 -1.28 -6.64
C GLY A 166 22.25 -1.37 -7.50
N LEU A 167 21.95 -2.56 -8.02
CA LEU A 167 20.73 -2.80 -8.81
C LEU A 167 19.47 -2.57 -7.98
N PHE A 168 19.46 -3.04 -6.73
CA PHE A 168 18.36 -2.80 -5.79
C PHE A 168 18.13 -1.29 -5.57
N SER A 169 19.18 -0.53 -5.33
CA SER A 169 19.11 0.92 -5.12
C SER A 169 18.64 1.67 -6.37
N ASP A 170 19.00 1.20 -7.55
CA ASP A 170 18.57 1.77 -8.83
C ASP A 170 17.21 1.24 -9.32
N GLY A 171 16.51 0.41 -8.49
CA GLY A 171 15.16 -0.08 -8.74
C GLY A 171 15.06 -1.35 -9.60
N ASP A 172 16.19 -1.96 -10.01
CA ASP A 172 16.18 -3.26 -10.69
C ASP A 172 16.13 -4.41 -9.68
N LEU A 173 14.92 -4.64 -9.15
CA LEU A 173 14.69 -5.66 -8.13
C LEU A 173 14.90 -7.08 -8.66
N LEU A 174 14.53 -7.35 -9.92
CA LEU A 174 14.67 -8.69 -10.52
C LEU A 174 16.13 -9.04 -10.78
N GLY A 175 16.89 -8.10 -11.32
CA GLY A 175 18.33 -8.26 -11.52
C GLY A 175 19.08 -8.47 -10.20
N ALA A 176 18.75 -7.67 -9.18
CA ALA A 176 19.30 -7.80 -7.84
C ALA A 176 18.99 -9.17 -7.22
N GLU A 177 17.72 -9.62 -7.29
CA GLU A 177 17.29 -10.90 -6.73
C GLU A 177 18.01 -12.08 -7.41
N LYS A 178 18.09 -12.08 -8.74
CA LYS A 178 18.77 -13.13 -9.50
C LYS A 178 20.21 -13.31 -9.07
N ILE A 179 20.96 -12.20 -8.94
CA ILE A 179 22.36 -12.24 -8.52
C ILE A 179 22.49 -12.73 -7.09
N ILE A 180 21.69 -12.18 -6.16
CA ILE A 180 21.86 -12.49 -4.75
C ILE A 180 21.41 -13.92 -4.41
N ARG A 181 20.37 -14.45 -5.06
CA ARG A 181 19.96 -15.86 -4.93
C ARG A 181 21.06 -16.80 -5.44
N ALA A 182 21.62 -16.53 -6.63
CA ALA A 182 22.72 -17.33 -7.17
C ALA A 182 23.94 -17.30 -6.25
N PHE A 183 24.28 -16.15 -5.68
CA PHE A 183 25.37 -16.01 -4.72
C PHE A 183 25.13 -16.83 -3.44
N LEU A 184 23.93 -16.75 -2.84
CA LEU A 184 23.59 -17.51 -1.62
C LEU A 184 23.55 -19.03 -1.87
N LEU A 185 23.09 -19.46 -3.05
CA LEU A 185 23.13 -20.90 -3.41
C LEU A 185 24.56 -21.43 -3.50
N ALA A 186 25.50 -20.61 -3.94
CA ALA A 186 26.91 -21.01 -4.08
C ALA A 186 27.74 -20.88 -2.79
N ASN A 187 27.42 -19.90 -1.94
CA ASN A 187 28.27 -19.49 -0.81
C ASN A 187 27.58 -19.70 0.55
N GLY A 188 26.34 -20.18 0.60
CA GLY A 188 25.60 -20.40 1.86
C GLY A 188 25.21 -19.10 2.57
N ASP A 189 25.20 -19.14 3.89
CA ASP A 189 24.67 -18.10 4.77
C ASP A 189 25.59 -16.87 4.88
N HIS A 190 25.48 -15.96 3.94
CA HIS A 190 26.19 -14.68 4.00
C HIS A 190 25.26 -13.58 4.52
N ILE A 191 25.56 -13.00 5.68
CA ILE A 191 24.66 -12.08 6.43
C ILE A 191 24.16 -10.90 5.59
N GLU A 192 25.07 -10.17 4.91
CA GLU A 192 24.66 -9.01 4.08
C GLU A 192 23.84 -9.44 2.85
N ALA A 193 24.13 -10.60 2.28
CA ALA A 193 23.36 -11.15 1.15
C ALA A 193 21.95 -11.58 1.58
N MET A 194 21.81 -12.24 2.74
CA MET A 194 20.51 -12.60 3.31
C MET A 194 19.69 -11.36 3.63
N ARG A 195 20.28 -10.35 4.28
CA ARG A 195 19.62 -9.08 4.55
C ARG A 195 19.17 -8.38 3.25
N LEU A 196 20.04 -8.34 2.23
CA LEU A 196 19.69 -7.75 0.93
C LEU A 196 18.52 -8.50 0.27
N LEU A 197 18.54 -9.84 0.30
CA LEU A 197 17.44 -10.64 -0.24
C LEU A 197 16.13 -10.39 0.51
N ALA A 198 16.18 -10.23 1.83
CA ALA A 198 15.02 -9.84 2.64
C ALA A 198 14.48 -8.47 2.25
N ARG A 199 15.35 -7.47 2.03
CA ARG A 199 14.95 -6.13 1.57
C ARG A 199 14.32 -6.17 0.16
N ILE A 200 14.87 -6.99 -0.73
CA ILE A 200 14.28 -7.23 -2.07
C ILE A 200 12.91 -7.88 -1.92
N GLY A 201 12.78 -8.89 -1.05
CA GLY A 201 11.50 -9.53 -0.73
C GLY A 201 10.47 -8.53 -0.21
N ALA A 202 10.86 -7.68 0.75
CA ALA A 202 10.00 -6.63 1.30
C ALA A 202 9.56 -5.62 0.22
N ALA A 203 10.49 -5.19 -0.66
CA ALA A 203 10.17 -4.28 -1.76
C ALA A 203 9.23 -4.91 -2.82
N ARG A 204 9.20 -6.23 -2.92
CA ARG A 204 8.29 -7.01 -3.77
C ARG A 204 7.03 -7.49 -3.04
N GLU A 205 6.85 -7.07 -1.79
CA GLU A 205 5.74 -7.45 -0.91
C GLU A 205 5.70 -8.96 -0.56
N VAL A 206 6.84 -9.65 -0.66
CA VAL A 206 7.02 -11.05 -0.21
C VAL A 206 7.51 -11.02 1.25
N PHE A 207 6.63 -10.56 2.14
CA PHE A 207 6.99 -10.26 3.52
C PHE A 207 7.30 -11.49 4.37
N ASP A 208 6.71 -12.67 4.06
CA ASP A 208 6.98 -13.91 4.78
C ASP A 208 8.44 -14.34 4.65
N ASP A 209 8.95 -14.34 3.42
CA ASP A 209 10.34 -14.69 3.15
C ASP A 209 11.30 -13.64 3.73
N ALA A 210 10.91 -12.35 3.66
CA ALA A 210 11.70 -11.27 4.24
C ALA A 210 11.81 -11.41 5.77
N GLU A 211 10.72 -11.75 6.45
CA GLU A 211 10.71 -11.99 7.89
C GLU A 211 11.64 -13.15 8.26
N LEU A 212 11.47 -14.32 7.64
CA LEU A 212 12.30 -15.51 7.91
C LEU A 212 13.79 -15.23 7.69
N LEU A 213 14.14 -14.50 6.63
CA LEU A 213 15.54 -14.16 6.35
C LEU A 213 16.11 -13.22 7.42
N LEU A 214 15.33 -12.23 7.88
CA LEU A 214 15.76 -11.28 8.90
C LEU A 214 15.84 -11.94 10.30
N GLU A 215 14.92 -12.84 10.62
CA GLU A 215 15.03 -13.69 11.82
C GLU A 215 16.34 -14.48 11.80
N ALA A 216 16.62 -15.18 10.70
CA ALA A 216 17.85 -15.96 10.55
C ALA A 216 19.12 -15.09 10.58
N VAL A 217 19.08 -13.85 10.11
CA VAL A 217 20.18 -12.88 10.24
C VAL A 217 20.36 -12.48 11.70
N LEU A 218 19.28 -12.17 12.42
CA LEU A 218 19.35 -11.73 13.82
C LEU A 218 19.67 -12.86 14.80
N GLU A 219 19.34 -14.10 14.48
CA GLU A 219 19.80 -15.28 15.23
C GLU A 219 21.34 -15.42 15.18
N ARG A 220 21.97 -15.12 14.03
CA ARG A 220 23.42 -15.22 13.84
C ARG A 220 24.17 -13.98 14.33
N VAL A 221 23.57 -12.80 14.18
CA VAL A 221 24.17 -11.52 14.57
C VAL A 221 23.12 -10.70 15.34
N PRO A 222 22.88 -11.00 16.64
CA PRO A 222 21.84 -10.38 17.44
C PRO A 222 21.92 -8.85 17.52
N ASP A 223 23.14 -8.28 17.47
CA ASP A 223 23.37 -6.84 17.61
C ASP A 223 23.38 -6.09 16.26
N TYR A 224 22.91 -6.73 15.17
CA TYR A 224 22.89 -6.10 13.86
C TYR A 224 21.76 -5.09 13.74
N VAL A 225 22.03 -3.85 14.15
CA VAL A 225 21.07 -2.72 14.21
C VAL A 225 20.30 -2.54 12.91
N ALA A 226 20.98 -2.56 11.74
CA ALA A 226 20.33 -2.34 10.47
C ALA A 226 19.38 -3.48 10.06
N ALA A 227 19.70 -4.74 10.36
CA ALA A 227 18.81 -5.86 10.13
C ALA A 227 17.59 -5.82 11.07
N ARG A 228 17.80 -5.42 12.33
CA ARG A 228 16.72 -5.24 13.30
C ARG A 228 15.72 -4.15 12.86
N TYR A 229 16.20 -3.05 12.30
CA TYR A 229 15.34 -2.01 11.74
C TYR A 229 14.54 -2.52 10.54
N ASP A 230 15.18 -3.23 9.61
CA ASP A 230 14.51 -3.86 8.47
C ASP A 230 13.47 -4.88 8.97
N TYR A 231 13.78 -5.66 10.01
CA TYR A 231 12.88 -6.64 10.62
C TYR A 231 11.65 -5.98 11.25
N ALA A 232 11.84 -4.93 12.07
CA ALA A 232 10.74 -4.16 12.63
C ALA A 232 9.82 -3.58 11.54
N SER A 233 10.41 -3.11 10.43
CA SER A 233 9.67 -2.58 9.28
C SER A 233 8.83 -3.67 8.59
N VAL A 234 9.39 -4.87 8.41
CA VAL A 234 8.66 -6.03 7.84
C VAL A 234 7.54 -6.50 8.77
N LEU A 235 7.78 -6.55 10.08
CA LEU A 235 6.75 -6.89 11.07
C LEU A 235 5.57 -5.92 11.00
N LEU A 236 5.84 -4.60 10.86
CA LEU A 236 4.77 -3.60 10.67
C LEU A 236 4.00 -3.81 9.37
N ALA A 237 4.68 -4.10 8.27
CA ALA A 237 4.04 -4.39 7.00
C ALA A 237 3.15 -5.65 7.07
N ARG A 238 3.48 -6.58 7.97
CA ARG A 238 2.70 -7.80 8.28
C ARG A 238 1.64 -7.59 9.37
N HIS A 239 1.42 -6.37 9.85
CA HIS A 239 0.51 -6.05 10.95
C HIS A 239 0.85 -6.74 12.29
N LYS A 240 2.10 -7.15 12.49
CA LYS A 240 2.63 -7.69 13.73
C LYS A 240 3.14 -6.55 14.63
N HIS A 241 2.22 -5.69 15.05
CA HIS A 241 2.56 -4.42 15.71
C HIS A 241 3.24 -4.61 17.06
N GLN A 242 2.87 -5.64 17.83
CA GLN A 242 3.47 -5.90 19.14
C GLN A 242 4.91 -6.36 19.02
N GLU A 243 5.17 -7.29 18.11
CA GLU A 243 6.50 -7.79 17.82
C GLU A 243 7.41 -6.67 17.28
N ALA A 244 6.85 -5.80 16.41
CA ALA A 244 7.57 -4.63 15.92
C ALA A 244 7.98 -3.69 17.06
N LEU A 245 7.09 -3.39 18.01
CA LEU A 245 7.41 -2.58 19.19
C LEU A 245 8.54 -3.19 20.01
N THR A 246 8.54 -4.51 20.20
CA THR A 246 9.59 -5.21 20.94
C THR A 246 10.97 -5.03 20.29
N GLU A 247 11.04 -5.09 18.95
CA GLU A 247 12.30 -4.88 18.23
C GLU A 247 12.71 -3.40 18.22
N LEU A 248 11.74 -2.49 18.15
CA LEU A 248 11.98 -1.05 18.21
C LEU A 248 12.44 -0.58 19.60
N ASP A 249 11.95 -1.20 20.69
CA ASP A 249 12.46 -0.96 22.05
C ASP A 249 13.96 -1.26 22.14
N LYS A 250 14.42 -2.36 21.52
CA LYS A 250 15.86 -2.69 21.46
C LYS A 250 16.65 -1.64 20.68
N LEU A 251 16.10 -1.14 19.55
CA LEU A 251 16.74 -0.11 18.74
C LEU A 251 16.83 1.23 19.48
N LEU A 252 15.75 1.63 20.16
CA LEU A 252 15.72 2.84 20.98
C LEU A 252 16.60 2.72 22.22
N GLY A 253 16.86 1.50 22.71
CA GLY A 253 17.87 1.24 23.76
C GLY A 253 19.30 1.55 23.29
N VAL A 254 19.59 1.40 21.99
CA VAL A 254 20.90 1.73 21.39
C VAL A 254 21.01 3.23 21.07
N ASP A 255 19.97 3.80 20.46
CA ASP A 255 19.93 5.22 20.07
C ASP A 255 18.54 5.80 20.33
N PRO A 256 18.30 6.32 21.55
CA PRO A 256 16.98 6.86 21.94
C PRO A 256 16.55 8.11 21.15
N ALA A 257 17.51 8.85 20.59
CA ALA A 257 17.26 10.09 19.86
C ALA A 257 17.00 9.85 18.36
N ASN A 258 17.18 8.64 17.87
CA ASN A 258 17.07 8.32 16.46
C ASN A 258 15.67 8.59 15.92
N ARG A 259 15.58 9.60 15.04
CA ARG A 259 14.32 10.05 14.46
C ARG A 259 13.57 8.92 13.72
N GLN A 260 14.30 8.09 12.96
CA GLN A 260 13.69 7.00 12.19
C GLN A 260 13.08 5.92 13.11
N TYR A 261 13.78 5.56 14.19
CA TYR A 261 13.28 4.57 15.16
C TYR A 261 12.05 5.09 15.90
N ARG A 262 12.09 6.35 16.34
CA ARG A 262 10.96 7.01 17.02
C ARG A 262 9.74 7.12 16.09
N THR A 263 9.94 7.48 14.81
CA THR A 263 8.85 7.53 13.83
C THR A 263 8.23 6.16 13.60
N LEU A 264 9.05 5.12 13.44
CA LEU A 264 8.56 3.76 13.23
C LEU A 264 7.84 3.23 14.47
N TYR A 265 8.32 3.58 15.66
CA TYR A 265 7.68 3.24 16.93
C TYR A 265 6.29 3.88 17.06
N ALA A 266 6.16 5.17 16.74
CA ALA A 266 4.86 5.84 16.71
C ALA A 266 3.90 5.19 15.70
N THR A 267 4.41 4.78 14.54
CA THR A 267 3.62 4.04 13.53
C THR A 267 3.12 2.69 14.07
N ALA A 268 3.95 1.97 14.82
CA ALA A 268 3.56 0.72 15.48
C ALA A 268 2.47 0.95 16.52
N MET A 269 2.56 2.04 17.31
CA MET A 269 1.53 2.44 18.27
C MET A 269 0.19 2.74 17.58
N VAL A 270 0.21 3.45 16.43
CA VAL A 270 -1.01 3.70 15.62
C VAL A 270 -1.65 2.37 15.21
N GLY A 271 -0.85 1.41 14.74
CA GLY A 271 -1.34 0.09 14.36
C GLY A 271 -1.97 -0.70 15.50
N ARG A 272 -1.55 -0.43 16.75
CA ARG A 272 -2.18 -0.99 17.97
C ARG A 272 -3.39 -0.20 18.46
N GLY A 273 -3.74 0.91 17.83
CA GLY A 273 -4.80 1.80 18.28
C GLY A 273 -4.40 2.77 19.41
N GLU A 274 -3.12 2.86 19.77
CA GLU A 274 -2.60 3.75 20.81
C GLU A 274 -2.38 5.18 20.28
N HIS A 275 -3.40 5.73 19.62
CA HIS A 275 -3.32 6.99 18.86
C HIS A 275 -2.87 8.18 19.71
N ALA A 276 -3.34 8.32 20.95
CA ALA A 276 -2.97 9.44 21.81
C ALA A 276 -1.46 9.45 22.14
N ARG A 277 -0.88 8.27 22.42
CA ARG A 277 0.56 8.12 22.66
C ARG A 277 1.39 8.37 21.39
N ALA A 278 0.89 7.89 20.26
CA ALA A 278 1.55 8.13 18.97
C ALA A 278 1.59 9.62 18.62
N ILE A 279 0.48 10.36 18.85
CA ILE A 279 0.43 11.82 18.65
C ILE A 279 1.52 12.51 19.48
N ALA A 280 1.59 12.22 20.77
CA ALA A 280 2.59 12.83 21.65
C ALA A 280 4.02 12.61 21.13
N LEU A 281 4.33 11.40 20.66
CA LEU A 281 5.65 11.08 20.11
C LEU A 281 5.92 11.79 18.77
N TYR A 282 4.92 11.94 17.90
CA TYR A 282 5.05 12.71 16.66
C TYR A 282 5.24 14.21 16.94
N GLU A 283 4.52 14.77 17.94
CA GLU A 283 4.68 16.17 18.38
C GLU A 283 6.09 16.42 18.95
N ASP A 284 6.65 15.46 19.70
CA ASP A 284 8.04 15.54 20.17
C ASP A 284 9.02 15.53 18.99
N LEU A 285 8.77 14.67 17.98
CA LEU A 285 9.58 14.63 16.76
C LEU A 285 9.52 15.95 15.95
N LEU A 286 8.38 16.63 15.93
CA LEU A 286 8.24 17.95 15.30
C LEU A 286 9.01 19.02 16.08
N ARG A 287 8.93 18.99 17.42
CA ARG A 287 9.63 19.94 18.30
C ARG A 287 11.15 19.81 18.21
N ASP A 288 11.64 18.55 18.13
CA ASP A 288 13.06 18.24 18.05
C ASP A 288 13.63 18.39 16.63
N ALA A 289 12.79 18.72 15.63
CA ALA A 289 13.21 18.80 14.23
C ALA A 289 14.11 20.01 13.98
N PRO A 290 15.28 19.84 13.32
CA PRO A 290 16.10 20.96 12.87
C PRO A 290 15.31 21.89 11.94
N PRO A 291 15.61 23.21 11.94
CA PRO A 291 15.00 24.14 11.00
C PRO A 291 15.14 23.69 9.55
N GLY A 292 14.04 23.71 8.78
CA GLY A 292 14.02 23.28 7.39
C GLY A 292 13.89 21.75 7.17
N SER A 293 13.71 20.99 8.25
CA SER A 293 13.40 19.55 8.12
C SER A 293 12.06 19.33 7.42
N PRO A 294 11.93 18.32 6.54
CA PRO A 294 10.65 17.95 5.94
C PRO A 294 9.76 17.30 7.01
N ASN A 295 8.68 17.95 7.41
CA ASN A 295 7.76 17.48 8.46
C ASN A 295 6.33 17.20 7.96
N ALA A 296 6.04 17.43 6.70
CA ALA A 296 4.70 17.26 6.12
C ALA A 296 4.08 15.87 6.43
N GLU A 297 4.88 14.82 6.42
CA GLU A 297 4.43 13.45 6.72
C GLU A 297 4.14 13.23 8.21
N LEU A 298 4.84 13.92 9.11
CA LEU A 298 4.52 13.88 10.55
C LEU A 298 3.18 14.57 10.84
N HIS A 299 2.95 15.77 10.26
CA HIS A 299 1.67 16.45 10.33
C HIS A 299 0.53 15.58 9.79
N LEU A 300 0.74 14.91 8.67
CA LEU A 300 -0.23 13.95 8.11
C LEU A 300 -0.54 12.79 9.08
N SER A 301 0.48 12.23 9.72
CA SER A 301 0.35 11.11 10.67
C SER A 301 -0.40 11.51 11.95
N ILE A 302 -0.12 12.71 12.47
CA ILE A 302 -0.86 13.30 13.59
C ILE A 302 -2.32 13.50 13.19
N ALA A 303 -2.58 14.09 12.02
CA ALA A 303 -3.92 14.37 11.54
C ALA A 303 -4.76 13.08 11.40
N HIS A 304 -4.19 12.01 10.86
CA HIS A 304 -4.86 10.70 10.78
C HIS A 304 -5.20 10.13 12.15
N SER A 305 -4.29 10.25 13.12
CA SER A 305 -4.53 9.79 14.49
C SER A 305 -5.61 10.62 15.18
N LEU A 306 -5.58 11.95 15.03
CA LEU A 306 -6.61 12.87 15.54
C LEU A 306 -7.99 12.59 14.95
N LYS A 307 -8.07 12.38 13.63
CA LYS A 307 -9.29 11.98 12.95
C LYS A 307 -9.86 10.67 13.51
N THR A 308 -9.01 9.68 13.73
CA THR A 308 -9.41 8.38 14.30
C THR A 308 -10.00 8.54 15.70
N LEU A 309 -9.44 9.45 16.51
CA LEU A 309 -9.95 9.82 17.83
C LEU A 309 -11.20 10.71 17.79
N GLY A 310 -11.67 11.14 16.61
CA GLY A 310 -12.82 12.02 16.46
C GLY A 310 -12.51 13.51 16.68
N ARG A 311 -11.23 13.89 16.84
CA ARG A 311 -10.76 15.28 17.02
C ARG A 311 -10.64 15.98 15.67
N GLN A 312 -11.78 16.16 14.99
CA GLN A 312 -11.83 16.58 13.59
C GLN A 312 -11.24 17.98 13.36
N ALA A 313 -11.51 18.96 14.24
CA ALA A 313 -10.99 20.34 14.10
C ALA A 313 -9.47 20.37 14.15
N ASP A 314 -8.88 19.60 15.07
CA ASP A 314 -7.43 19.50 15.21
C ASP A 314 -6.81 18.79 14.00
N ALA A 315 -7.46 17.70 13.51
CA ALA A 315 -7.02 16.99 12.32
C ALA A 315 -6.99 17.90 11.09
N ILE A 316 -7.97 18.77 10.89
CA ILE A 316 -7.98 19.77 9.79
C ILE A 316 -6.78 20.69 9.91
N GLY A 317 -6.45 21.16 11.12
CA GLY A 317 -5.28 22.02 11.38
C GLY A 317 -3.99 21.36 10.89
N GLU A 318 -3.80 20.10 11.24
CA GLU A 318 -2.61 19.31 10.89
C GLU A 318 -2.55 18.94 9.40
N TYR A 319 -3.65 18.56 8.76
CA TYR A 319 -3.70 18.35 7.31
C TYR A 319 -3.33 19.60 6.52
N ARG A 320 -3.83 20.78 6.98
CA ARG A 320 -3.47 22.08 6.38
C ARG A 320 -2.01 22.44 6.62
N ALA A 321 -1.43 22.07 7.75
CA ALA A 321 0.00 22.22 8.00
C ALA A 321 0.83 21.39 7.03
N ALA A 322 0.49 20.14 6.85
CA ALA A 322 1.13 19.23 5.86
C ALA A 322 1.07 19.82 4.44
N ALA A 323 -0.10 20.32 4.00
CA ALA A 323 -0.29 20.91 2.68
C ALA A 323 0.43 22.28 2.51
N ARG A 324 0.70 23.01 3.61
CA ARG A 324 1.52 24.24 3.55
C ARG A 324 3.00 23.96 3.43
N GLU A 325 3.51 22.94 4.12
CA GLU A 325 4.92 22.54 4.03
C GLU A 325 5.27 21.94 2.67
N ARG A 326 4.36 21.15 2.11
CA ARG A 326 4.52 20.53 0.79
C ARG A 326 3.27 20.79 -0.05
N SER A 327 3.34 21.81 -0.91
CA SER A 327 2.19 22.31 -1.66
C SER A 327 1.60 21.33 -2.68
N ASP A 328 2.35 20.34 -3.12
CA ASP A 328 1.93 19.23 -3.99
C ASP A 328 1.58 17.96 -3.22
N PHE A 329 1.47 18.00 -1.89
CA PHE A 329 1.18 16.83 -1.06
C PHE A 329 -0.27 16.37 -1.24
N GLY A 330 -0.50 15.58 -2.27
CA GLY A 330 -1.83 15.12 -2.66
C GLY A 330 -2.59 14.41 -1.54
N ASP A 331 -1.91 13.60 -0.71
CA ASP A 331 -2.56 12.88 0.40
C ASP A 331 -3.15 13.82 1.46
N ALA A 332 -2.48 14.92 1.76
CA ALA A 332 -3.02 15.92 2.70
C ALA A 332 -4.33 16.53 2.19
N TYR A 333 -4.40 16.91 0.90
CA TYR A 333 -5.62 17.43 0.27
C TYR A 333 -6.72 16.36 0.17
N TRP A 334 -6.37 15.13 -0.22
CA TRP A 334 -7.34 14.05 -0.25
C TRP A 334 -7.88 13.74 1.15
N SER A 335 -7.04 13.77 2.16
CA SER A 335 -7.45 13.53 3.54
C SER A 335 -8.43 14.58 4.06
N LEU A 336 -8.24 15.87 3.70
CA LEU A 336 -9.20 16.93 3.94
C LEU A 336 -10.53 16.67 3.21
N ALA A 337 -10.49 16.35 1.92
CA ALA A 337 -11.67 16.01 1.13
C ALA A 337 -12.43 14.81 1.71
N ASN A 338 -11.69 13.80 2.18
CA ASN A 338 -12.24 12.57 2.73
C ASN A 338 -12.87 12.72 4.13
N LEU A 339 -12.73 13.88 4.78
CA LEU A 339 -13.52 14.21 5.98
C LEU A 339 -15.01 14.39 5.63
N LYS A 340 -15.35 14.64 4.38
CA LYS A 340 -16.72 14.88 3.84
C LYS A 340 -17.37 16.20 4.31
N THR A 341 -16.96 16.75 5.42
CA THR A 341 -17.47 17.99 6.03
C THR A 341 -16.62 19.20 5.69
N TYR A 342 -15.35 18.98 5.28
CA TYR A 342 -14.45 20.06 4.87
C TYR A 342 -14.87 20.67 3.53
N ARG A 343 -14.78 21.99 3.42
CA ARG A 343 -15.02 22.74 2.18
C ARG A 343 -13.78 23.53 1.83
N PHE A 344 -13.26 23.30 0.63
CA PHE A 344 -12.06 24.01 0.16
C PHE A 344 -12.38 25.46 -0.19
N ALA A 345 -11.46 26.35 0.19
CA ALA A 345 -11.48 27.74 -0.27
C ALA A 345 -10.92 27.85 -1.71
N ASP A 346 -11.29 28.91 -2.45
CA ASP A 346 -10.85 29.12 -3.84
C ASP A 346 -9.33 29.09 -3.99
N ALA A 347 -8.60 29.66 -3.03
CA ALA A 347 -7.14 29.62 -3.04
C ALA A 347 -6.55 28.21 -2.83
N GLU A 348 -7.26 27.32 -2.16
CA GLU A 348 -6.85 25.91 -2.01
C GLU A 348 -7.15 25.13 -3.29
N LEU A 349 -8.29 25.38 -3.94
CA LEU A 349 -8.64 24.84 -5.24
C LEU A 349 -7.61 25.19 -6.32
N GLU A 350 -7.19 26.48 -6.37
CA GLU A 350 -6.20 26.94 -7.34
C GLU A 350 -4.83 26.27 -7.11
N ARG A 351 -4.40 26.13 -5.86
CA ARG A 351 -3.17 25.40 -5.52
C ARG A 351 -3.24 23.93 -5.95
N MET A 352 -4.36 23.24 -5.68
CA MET A 352 -4.54 21.85 -6.10
C MET A 352 -4.50 21.70 -7.61
N ARG A 353 -5.15 22.59 -8.38
CA ARG A 353 -5.13 22.58 -9.86
C ARG A 353 -3.71 22.80 -10.39
N SER A 354 -3.02 23.80 -9.86
CA SER A 354 -1.64 24.11 -10.27
C SER A 354 -0.70 22.95 -9.96
N ALA A 355 -0.82 22.34 -8.78
CA ALA A 355 -0.01 21.19 -8.38
C ALA A 355 -0.34 19.95 -9.24
N GLU A 356 -1.62 19.67 -9.55
CA GLU A 356 -2.03 18.54 -10.38
C GLU A 356 -1.51 18.66 -11.82
N ALA A 357 -1.50 19.86 -12.38
CA ALA A 357 -1.02 20.13 -13.73
C ALA A 357 0.52 20.15 -13.85
N ALA A 358 1.25 20.34 -12.76
CA ALA A 358 2.70 20.47 -12.76
C ALA A 358 3.38 19.15 -13.14
N LEU A 359 4.31 19.19 -14.12
CA LEU A 359 5.03 18.00 -14.58
C LEU A 359 5.87 17.33 -13.49
N ALA A 360 6.37 18.12 -12.54
CA ALA A 360 7.19 17.64 -11.42
C ALA A 360 6.40 16.87 -10.36
N THR A 361 5.06 17.03 -10.32
CA THR A 361 4.22 16.36 -9.32
C THR A 361 4.25 14.85 -9.50
N ALA A 362 4.56 14.15 -8.43
CA ALA A 362 4.61 12.70 -8.41
C ALA A 362 3.25 12.08 -8.78
N LEU A 363 3.28 10.92 -9.46
CA LEU A 363 2.06 10.22 -9.86
C LEU A 363 1.11 9.97 -8.67
N ILE A 364 1.67 9.57 -7.53
CA ILE A 364 0.91 9.34 -6.30
C ILE A 364 0.21 10.61 -5.83
N ASP A 365 0.90 11.73 -5.77
CA ASP A 365 0.30 13.01 -5.36
C ASP A 365 -0.73 13.49 -6.39
N ARG A 366 -0.46 13.29 -7.68
CA ARG A 366 -1.36 13.68 -8.77
C ARG A 366 -2.71 12.98 -8.71
N TYR A 367 -2.76 11.64 -8.50
CA TYR A 367 -4.07 11.00 -8.39
C TYR A 367 -4.78 11.38 -7.08
N HIS A 368 -4.07 11.61 -5.97
CA HIS A 368 -4.67 12.12 -4.74
C HIS A 368 -5.31 13.51 -4.98
N LEU A 369 -4.61 14.41 -5.68
CA LEU A 369 -5.13 15.72 -6.07
C LEU A 369 -6.36 15.60 -6.96
N CYS A 370 -6.36 14.66 -7.93
CA CYS A 370 -7.54 14.41 -8.76
C CYS A 370 -8.76 14.00 -7.92
N PHE A 371 -8.62 13.09 -6.97
CA PHE A 371 -9.73 12.71 -6.09
C PHE A 371 -10.16 13.85 -5.17
N ALA A 372 -9.23 14.65 -4.66
CA ALA A 372 -9.53 15.84 -3.84
C ALA A 372 -10.31 16.90 -4.64
N LEU A 373 -9.86 17.19 -5.87
CA LEU A 373 -10.55 18.11 -6.79
C LEU A 373 -11.93 17.55 -7.19
N GLY A 374 -12.03 16.25 -7.49
CA GLY A 374 -13.31 15.61 -7.76
C GLY A 374 -14.33 15.82 -6.64
N LYS A 375 -13.89 15.68 -5.38
CA LYS A 375 -14.75 15.94 -4.22
C LYS A 375 -15.06 17.43 -4.02
N ALA A 376 -14.07 18.29 -4.24
CA ALA A 376 -14.27 19.74 -4.12
C ALA A 376 -15.30 20.26 -5.11
N TYR A 377 -15.23 19.85 -6.38
CA TYR A 377 -16.22 20.19 -7.41
C TYR A 377 -17.60 19.56 -7.15
N GLU A 378 -17.65 18.33 -6.58
CA GLU A 378 -18.91 17.74 -6.08
C GLU A 378 -19.58 18.66 -5.05
N ASP A 379 -18.81 19.23 -4.13
CA ASP A 379 -19.32 20.10 -3.08
C ASP A 379 -19.80 21.45 -3.61
N LEU A 380 -19.27 21.92 -4.75
CA LEU A 380 -19.71 23.10 -5.48
C LEU A 380 -20.94 22.84 -6.36
N GLY A 381 -21.32 21.56 -6.56
CA GLY A 381 -22.41 21.16 -7.46
C GLY A 381 -21.98 21.09 -8.94
N GLU A 382 -20.68 21.21 -9.23
CA GLU A 382 -20.11 21.16 -10.58
C GLU A 382 -19.80 19.72 -10.95
N TYR A 383 -20.84 18.92 -11.20
CA TYR A 383 -20.75 17.47 -11.34
C TYR A 383 -19.99 17.01 -12.59
N ALA A 384 -19.97 17.79 -13.66
CA ALA A 384 -19.20 17.46 -14.86
C ALA A 384 -17.69 17.51 -14.59
N GLU A 385 -17.23 18.60 -13.96
CA GLU A 385 -15.82 18.77 -13.55
C GLU A 385 -15.43 17.71 -12.51
N SER A 386 -16.29 17.52 -11.52
CA SER A 386 -16.12 16.48 -10.51
C SER A 386 -15.91 15.09 -11.14
N TRP A 387 -16.76 14.70 -12.09
CA TRP A 387 -16.65 13.42 -12.80
C TRP A 387 -15.36 13.31 -13.62
N SER A 388 -14.98 14.39 -14.31
CA SER A 388 -13.73 14.46 -15.06
C SER A 388 -12.51 14.19 -14.18
N TYR A 389 -12.43 14.84 -13.01
CA TYR A 389 -11.34 14.61 -12.07
C TYR A 389 -11.36 13.23 -11.45
N TYR A 390 -12.51 12.70 -11.02
CA TYR A 390 -12.60 11.30 -10.57
C TYR A 390 -12.17 10.32 -11.65
N GLY A 391 -12.59 10.54 -12.92
CA GLY A 391 -12.19 9.71 -14.05
C GLY A 391 -10.66 9.71 -14.29
N ARG A 392 -10.03 10.89 -14.23
CA ARG A 392 -8.56 11.03 -14.35
C ARG A 392 -7.84 10.34 -13.20
N GLY A 393 -8.26 10.58 -11.96
CA GLY A 393 -7.68 9.95 -10.77
C GLY A 393 -7.78 8.43 -10.82
N ASN A 394 -8.94 7.90 -11.20
CA ASN A 394 -9.16 6.47 -11.39
C ASN A 394 -8.24 5.90 -12.48
N ALA A 395 -8.15 6.54 -13.65
CA ALA A 395 -7.30 6.09 -14.74
C ALA A 395 -5.82 6.03 -14.34
N LEU A 396 -5.31 7.07 -13.67
CA LEU A 396 -3.94 7.11 -13.16
C LEU A 396 -3.69 5.98 -12.15
N LYS A 397 -4.60 5.78 -11.20
CA LYS A 397 -4.47 4.74 -10.18
C LYS A 397 -4.62 3.33 -10.78
N ARG A 398 -5.52 3.14 -11.74
CA ARG A 398 -5.69 1.87 -12.46
C ARG A 398 -4.45 1.49 -13.26
N ALA A 399 -3.81 2.45 -13.90
CA ALA A 399 -2.57 2.24 -14.65
C ALA A 399 -1.41 1.76 -13.77
N GLU A 400 -1.36 2.20 -12.50
CA GLU A 400 -0.37 1.72 -11.51
C GLU A 400 -0.70 0.30 -11.02
N SER A 401 -1.99 -0.08 -11.04
CA SER A 401 -2.47 -1.33 -10.47
C SER A 401 -2.17 -2.54 -11.35
N ARG A 402 -1.79 -3.66 -10.71
CA ARG A 402 -1.66 -4.98 -11.34
C ARG A 402 -2.93 -5.82 -11.22
N TYR A 403 -4.05 -5.20 -10.89
CA TYR A 403 -5.32 -5.91 -10.71
C TYR A 403 -5.76 -6.64 -11.99
N ARG A 404 -6.14 -7.90 -11.83
CA ARG A 404 -6.59 -8.79 -12.89
C ARG A 404 -7.92 -9.43 -12.46
N PRO A 405 -9.05 -8.97 -12.99
CA PRO A 405 -10.37 -9.46 -12.58
C PRO A 405 -10.55 -10.97 -12.83
N GLU A 406 -9.88 -11.52 -13.86
CA GLU A 406 -9.91 -12.96 -14.19
C GLU A 406 -9.44 -13.84 -13.03
N LEU A 407 -8.48 -13.36 -12.23
CA LEU A 407 -7.98 -14.10 -11.07
C LEU A 407 -9.02 -14.19 -9.96
N ILE A 408 -9.82 -13.13 -9.78
CA ILE A 408 -10.90 -13.11 -8.79
C ILE A 408 -12.04 -14.04 -9.24
N GLU A 409 -12.44 -13.95 -10.50
CA GLU A 409 -13.48 -14.80 -11.10
C GLU A 409 -13.08 -16.29 -11.03
N ARG A 410 -11.82 -16.59 -11.36
CA ARG A 410 -11.27 -17.94 -11.25
C ARG A 410 -11.26 -18.46 -9.81
N ASN A 411 -10.77 -17.65 -8.87
CA ASN A 411 -10.79 -18.05 -7.45
C ASN A 411 -12.23 -18.30 -6.97
N THR A 412 -13.19 -17.48 -7.39
CA THR A 412 -14.61 -17.70 -7.10
C THR A 412 -15.11 -19.03 -7.65
N ALA A 413 -14.75 -19.39 -8.88
CA ALA A 413 -15.11 -20.68 -9.45
C ALA A 413 -14.51 -21.86 -8.64
N TYR A 414 -13.26 -21.73 -8.16
CA TYR A 414 -12.65 -22.72 -7.27
C TYR A 414 -13.34 -22.77 -5.90
N GLN A 415 -13.70 -21.63 -5.30
CA GLN A 415 -14.48 -21.62 -4.07
C GLN A 415 -15.78 -22.41 -4.22
N LYS A 416 -16.54 -22.17 -5.28
CA LYS A 416 -17.80 -22.86 -5.58
C LYS A 416 -17.60 -24.37 -5.80
N LYS A 417 -16.50 -24.74 -6.45
CA LYS A 417 -16.17 -26.17 -6.72
C LYS A 417 -15.79 -26.92 -5.45
N VAL A 418 -15.04 -26.31 -4.56
CA VAL A 418 -14.48 -26.94 -3.34
C VAL A 418 -15.46 -26.88 -2.19
N CYS A 419 -16.01 -25.70 -1.91
CA CYS A 419 -16.80 -25.41 -0.72
C CYS A 419 -18.29 -25.71 -0.94
N THR A 420 -18.61 -26.96 -1.29
CA THR A 420 -20.01 -27.40 -1.47
C THR A 420 -20.68 -27.69 -0.13
N ARG A 421 -22.00 -27.85 -0.13
CA ARG A 421 -22.77 -28.24 1.06
C ARG A 421 -22.28 -29.58 1.65
N GLU A 422 -22.06 -30.57 0.80
CA GLU A 422 -21.54 -31.90 1.20
C GLU A 422 -20.12 -31.81 1.77
N PHE A 423 -19.32 -30.88 1.26
CA PHE A 423 -17.99 -30.62 1.78
C PHE A 423 -18.04 -30.16 3.26
N PHE A 424 -18.96 -29.25 3.62
CA PHE A 424 -19.15 -28.79 4.99
C PHE A 424 -19.82 -29.83 5.86
N GLU A 425 -20.81 -30.57 5.36
CA GLU A 425 -21.47 -31.65 6.10
C GLU A 425 -20.48 -32.73 6.56
N ARG A 426 -19.53 -33.11 5.71
CA ARG A 426 -18.46 -34.07 6.05
C ARG A 426 -17.46 -33.54 7.07
N ARG A 427 -17.39 -32.23 7.26
CA ARG A 427 -16.47 -31.54 8.19
C ARG A 427 -17.18 -30.91 9.37
N ARG A 428 -18.40 -31.33 9.61
CA ARG A 428 -19.18 -30.87 10.77
C ARG A 428 -18.42 -31.18 12.07
N GLY A 429 -18.26 -30.18 12.94
CA GLY A 429 -17.53 -30.30 14.19
C GLY A 429 -16.02 -30.01 14.08
N TYR A 430 -15.53 -29.63 12.91
CA TYR A 430 -14.17 -29.09 12.76
C TYR A 430 -14.13 -27.65 13.33
N GLY A 431 -12.92 -27.17 13.63
CA GLY A 431 -12.72 -25.81 14.14
C GLY A 431 -13.16 -25.61 15.61
N ALA A 432 -13.19 -24.38 16.02
CA ALA A 432 -13.53 -24.00 17.39
C ALA A 432 -15.04 -23.78 17.57
N ALA A 433 -15.60 -24.27 18.66
CA ALA A 433 -17.02 -24.08 19.01
C ALA A 433 -17.36 -22.66 19.46
N SER A 434 -16.40 -21.71 19.37
CA SER A 434 -16.58 -20.33 19.79
C SER A 434 -17.68 -19.62 19.00
N THR A 435 -18.54 -18.90 19.72
CA THR A 435 -19.57 -18.02 19.17
C THR A 435 -19.15 -16.55 19.21
N ALA A 436 -17.94 -16.25 19.72
CA ALA A 436 -17.50 -14.88 19.97
C ALA A 436 -17.38 -14.00 18.68
N PRO A 437 -16.87 -14.49 17.53
CA PRO A 437 -16.73 -13.63 16.36
C PRO A 437 -18.06 -13.44 15.62
N ILE A 438 -18.31 -12.19 15.22
CA ILE A 438 -19.35 -11.79 14.26
C ILE A 438 -18.62 -11.20 13.07
N PHE A 439 -18.79 -11.79 11.88
CA PHE A 439 -18.16 -11.31 10.65
C PHE A 439 -19.13 -10.44 9.86
N VAL A 440 -18.75 -9.20 9.56
CA VAL A 440 -19.50 -8.30 8.68
C VAL A 440 -18.77 -8.20 7.36
N VAL A 441 -19.36 -8.76 6.32
CA VAL A 441 -18.79 -8.87 4.97
C VAL A 441 -19.62 -8.11 3.93
N GLY A 442 -19.16 -8.02 2.70
CA GLY A 442 -19.81 -7.34 1.59
C GLY A 442 -18.84 -6.60 0.70
N LEU A 443 -19.27 -5.57 0.00
CA LEU A 443 -18.36 -4.65 -0.68
C LEU A 443 -18.03 -3.43 0.20
N PRO A 444 -16.90 -2.76 -0.03
CA PRO A 444 -16.71 -1.43 0.53
C PRO A 444 -17.87 -0.50 0.12
N ARG A 445 -18.23 0.46 0.97
CA ARG A 445 -19.33 1.42 0.73
C ARG A 445 -20.74 0.79 0.69
N SER A 446 -20.91 -0.44 1.13
CA SER A 446 -22.21 -1.13 1.23
C SER A 446 -22.98 -0.86 2.54
N GLY A 447 -22.42 -0.08 3.47
CA GLY A 447 -23.04 0.15 4.79
C GLY A 447 -22.51 -0.78 5.91
N SER A 448 -21.45 -1.56 5.65
CA SER A 448 -20.86 -2.48 6.63
C SER A 448 -20.39 -1.78 7.92
N THR A 449 -19.86 -0.56 7.85
CA THR A 449 -19.46 0.24 9.02
C THR A 449 -20.69 0.66 9.87
N LEU A 450 -21.83 0.90 9.23
CA LEU A 450 -23.08 1.20 9.95
C LEU A 450 -23.54 -0.02 10.76
N ILE A 451 -23.53 -1.20 10.15
CA ILE A 451 -23.90 -2.45 10.84
C ILE A 451 -22.93 -2.73 11.99
N GLU A 452 -21.63 -2.56 11.77
CA GLU A 452 -20.61 -2.68 12.82
C GLU A 452 -20.87 -1.70 13.96
N GLN A 453 -21.20 -0.45 13.69
CA GLN A 453 -21.45 0.57 14.70
C GLN A 453 -22.71 0.27 15.50
N ILE A 454 -23.79 -0.18 14.86
CA ILE A 454 -25.03 -0.63 15.50
C ILE A 454 -24.73 -1.77 16.49
N LEU A 455 -24.05 -2.81 16.04
CA LEU A 455 -23.68 -3.96 16.88
C LEU A 455 -22.72 -3.58 18.01
N ALA A 456 -21.75 -2.71 17.75
CA ALA A 456 -20.78 -2.25 18.74
C ALA A 456 -21.41 -1.38 19.85
N SER A 457 -22.62 -0.86 19.61
CA SER A 457 -23.40 -0.11 20.60
C SER A 457 -24.09 -1.03 21.62
N HIS A 458 -24.13 -2.34 21.37
CA HIS A 458 -24.65 -3.33 22.30
C HIS A 458 -23.68 -3.59 23.46
N SER A 459 -24.22 -3.78 24.68
CA SER A 459 -23.40 -4.00 25.88
C SER A 459 -22.53 -5.26 25.82
N ALA A 460 -22.98 -6.31 25.13
CA ALA A 460 -22.30 -7.60 24.99
C ALA A 460 -21.45 -7.72 23.69
N ALA A 461 -21.38 -6.69 22.85
CA ALA A 461 -20.63 -6.75 21.60
C ALA A 461 -19.65 -5.57 21.51
N GLU A 462 -18.50 -5.80 20.91
CA GLU A 462 -17.47 -4.76 20.66
C GLU A 462 -17.03 -4.73 19.21
N GLY A 463 -16.89 -3.53 18.64
CA GLY A 463 -16.31 -3.34 17.34
C GLY A 463 -14.79 -3.39 17.42
N THR A 464 -14.16 -4.07 16.48
CA THR A 464 -12.70 -4.04 16.35
C THR A 464 -12.29 -3.12 15.20
N GLN A 465 -11.77 -3.67 14.14
CA GLN A 465 -11.37 -2.96 12.93
C GLN A 465 -11.44 -3.90 11.71
N GLU A 466 -10.92 -3.49 10.56
CA GLU A 466 -10.70 -4.38 9.42
C GLU A 466 -9.49 -5.27 9.71
N LEU A 467 -9.78 -6.48 10.25
CA LEU A 467 -8.74 -7.41 10.70
C LEU A 467 -8.10 -8.12 9.50
N ALA A 468 -6.76 -8.12 9.43
CA ALA A 468 -6.00 -8.73 8.35
C ALA A 468 -5.78 -10.24 8.53
N ASP A 469 -6.29 -10.84 9.62
CA ASP A 469 -5.97 -12.22 10.02
C ASP A 469 -6.48 -13.27 9.03
N ILE A 470 -7.73 -13.17 8.57
CA ILE A 470 -8.26 -14.09 7.55
C ILE A 470 -7.49 -13.99 6.23
N PRO A 471 -7.28 -12.79 5.64
CA PRO A 471 -6.39 -12.64 4.47
C PRO A 471 -4.99 -13.22 4.69
N ARG A 472 -4.39 -13.03 5.87
CA ARG A 472 -3.07 -13.58 6.21
C ARG A 472 -3.07 -15.11 6.19
N PHE A 473 -4.08 -15.76 6.77
CA PHE A 473 -4.21 -17.23 6.72
C PHE A 473 -4.43 -17.74 5.30
N VAL A 474 -5.15 -17.00 4.47
CA VAL A 474 -5.33 -17.35 3.06
C VAL A 474 -4.00 -17.30 2.30
N LEU A 475 -3.17 -16.29 2.55
CA LEU A 475 -1.82 -16.22 1.96
C LEU A 475 -0.93 -17.38 2.43
N GLU A 476 -0.97 -17.73 3.71
CA GLU A 476 -0.26 -18.89 4.26
C GLU A 476 -0.71 -20.20 3.59
N LEU A 477 -2.02 -20.39 3.41
CA LEU A 477 -2.59 -21.56 2.74
C LEU A 477 -2.29 -21.61 1.23
N GLN A 478 -2.21 -20.44 0.58
CA GLN A 478 -1.83 -20.33 -0.83
C GLN A 478 -0.39 -20.76 -1.06
N GLY A 479 0.52 -20.48 -0.11
CA GLY A 479 1.93 -20.79 -0.21
C GLY A 479 2.74 -19.80 -1.05
N ARG A 480 4.03 -20.11 -1.27
CA ARG A 480 5.03 -19.17 -1.82
C ARG A 480 4.96 -18.98 -3.33
N ASP A 481 4.60 -20.02 -4.06
CA ASP A 481 4.50 -20.00 -5.53
C ASP A 481 3.03 -20.21 -5.94
N PRO A 482 2.24 -19.12 -6.01
CA PRO A 482 0.86 -19.26 -6.44
C PRO A 482 0.82 -19.61 -7.93
N ASP A 483 0.45 -20.86 -8.24
CA ASP A 483 0.00 -21.20 -9.58
C ASP A 483 -1.31 -20.45 -9.86
N LEU A 484 -1.25 -19.42 -10.68
CA LEU A 484 -2.40 -18.61 -11.04
C LEU A 484 -3.44 -19.38 -11.87
N GLU A 485 -3.03 -20.47 -12.52
CA GLU A 485 -3.93 -21.33 -13.30
C GLU A 485 -4.64 -22.35 -12.40
N SER A 486 -3.98 -22.82 -11.35
CA SER A 486 -4.51 -23.80 -10.40
C SER A 486 -4.13 -23.42 -8.96
N PRO A 487 -4.76 -22.37 -8.39
CA PRO A 487 -4.38 -21.87 -7.08
C PRO A 487 -4.57 -22.92 -6.00
N ARG A 488 -3.56 -23.04 -5.12
CA ARG A 488 -3.59 -24.00 -4.01
C ARG A 488 -4.79 -23.74 -3.08
N TYR A 489 -5.07 -22.49 -2.74
CA TYR A 489 -6.27 -22.09 -2.01
C TYR A 489 -7.40 -21.73 -3.01
N PRO A 490 -8.65 -22.23 -2.84
CA PRO A 490 -9.21 -22.95 -1.68
C PRO A 490 -9.03 -24.47 -1.72
N SER A 491 -8.43 -25.08 -2.75
CA SER A 491 -8.34 -26.54 -2.91
C SER A 491 -7.67 -27.24 -1.73
N VAL A 492 -6.68 -26.58 -1.11
CA VAL A 492 -5.99 -27.10 0.08
C VAL A 492 -6.92 -27.37 1.26
N LEU A 493 -8.05 -26.65 1.36
CA LEU A 493 -9.04 -26.85 2.43
C LEU A 493 -9.58 -28.30 2.44
N ALA A 494 -9.60 -28.98 1.30
CA ALA A 494 -10.02 -30.38 1.26
C ALA A 494 -9.02 -31.36 1.87
N GLN A 495 -7.77 -30.96 2.02
CA GLN A 495 -6.63 -31.78 2.44
C GLN A 495 -6.23 -31.54 3.90
N LEU A 496 -6.68 -30.46 4.54
CA LEU A 496 -6.33 -30.13 5.90
C LEU A 496 -7.03 -31.08 6.89
N PRO A 497 -6.32 -31.59 7.90
CA PRO A 497 -6.94 -32.34 9.00
C PRO A 497 -7.70 -31.44 9.96
N PRO A 498 -8.61 -31.99 10.80
CA PRO A 498 -9.44 -31.19 11.72
C PRO A 498 -8.64 -30.27 12.64
N GLU A 499 -7.49 -30.73 13.11
CA GLU A 499 -6.61 -30.01 14.06
C GLU A 499 -6.08 -28.72 13.48
N GLU A 500 -5.90 -28.64 12.17
CA GLU A 500 -5.43 -27.42 11.51
C GLU A 500 -6.49 -26.30 11.58
N TYR A 501 -7.76 -26.62 11.38
CA TYR A 501 -8.84 -25.64 11.52
C TYR A 501 -8.97 -25.15 12.94
N GLN A 502 -8.82 -26.03 13.92
CA GLN A 502 -8.78 -25.68 15.33
C GLN A 502 -7.60 -24.74 15.63
N ARG A 503 -6.42 -25.06 15.11
CA ARG A 503 -5.21 -24.25 15.26
C ARG A 503 -5.36 -22.85 14.66
N PHE A 504 -5.92 -22.74 13.45
CA PHE A 504 -6.22 -21.44 12.84
C PHE A 504 -7.22 -20.63 13.66
N ALA A 505 -8.27 -21.27 14.17
CA ALA A 505 -9.27 -20.61 15.01
C ALA A 505 -8.66 -20.11 16.33
N GLU A 506 -7.88 -20.93 17.04
CA GLU A 506 -7.19 -20.53 18.27
C GLU A 506 -6.19 -19.40 18.05
N ARG A 507 -5.43 -19.48 16.93
CA ARG A 507 -4.52 -18.42 16.53
C ARG A 507 -5.26 -17.12 16.24
N TYR A 508 -6.37 -17.16 15.50
CA TYR A 508 -7.21 -16.00 15.25
C TYR A 508 -7.71 -15.36 16.55
N LEU A 509 -8.27 -16.16 17.48
CA LEU A 509 -8.76 -15.67 18.76
C LEU A 509 -7.65 -15.06 19.63
N ARG A 510 -6.44 -15.61 19.57
CA ARG A 510 -5.26 -15.11 20.29
C ARG A 510 -4.75 -13.81 19.67
N ASP A 511 -4.54 -13.79 18.36
CA ASP A 511 -3.90 -12.66 17.64
C ASP A 511 -4.83 -11.44 17.63
N THR A 512 -6.15 -11.64 17.54
CA THR A 512 -7.14 -10.56 17.59
C THR A 512 -7.42 -10.02 18.99
N ARG A 513 -6.90 -10.68 20.05
CA ARG A 513 -7.17 -10.27 21.45
C ARG A 513 -6.72 -8.84 21.74
N VAL A 514 -5.68 -8.36 21.09
CA VAL A 514 -5.14 -7.00 21.29
C VAL A 514 -6.12 -5.88 20.86
N TYR A 515 -7.11 -6.21 20.02
CA TYR A 515 -8.12 -5.27 19.53
C TYR A 515 -9.44 -5.34 20.33
N ARG A 516 -9.51 -6.17 21.39
CA ARG A 516 -10.72 -6.46 22.15
C ARG A 516 -10.62 -5.97 23.59
N THR A 517 -11.73 -5.51 24.12
CA THR A 517 -11.86 -5.09 25.53
C THR A 517 -12.34 -6.21 26.46
N GLY A 518 -12.79 -7.34 25.87
CA GLY A 518 -13.20 -8.54 26.60
C GLY A 518 -14.71 -8.77 26.68
N LYS A 519 -15.50 -8.11 25.83
CA LYS A 519 -16.93 -8.42 25.69
C LYS A 519 -17.15 -9.83 25.12
N PRO A 520 -18.32 -10.47 25.38
CA PRO A 520 -18.60 -11.82 24.89
C PRO A 520 -18.56 -12.00 23.37
N ARG A 521 -18.94 -10.97 22.63
CA ARG A 521 -18.94 -10.93 21.16
C ARG A 521 -18.02 -9.83 20.66
N PHE A 522 -17.35 -10.05 19.53
CA PHE A 522 -16.58 -9.01 18.83
C PHE A 522 -16.85 -9.07 17.33
N ILE A 523 -16.77 -7.91 16.68
CA ILE A 523 -17.10 -7.75 15.27
C ILE A 523 -15.81 -7.62 14.47
N ASP A 524 -15.56 -8.56 13.55
CA ASP A 524 -14.59 -8.42 12.46
C ASP A 524 -15.33 -7.89 11.23
N LYS A 525 -15.13 -6.60 10.95
CA LYS A 525 -15.71 -5.97 9.76
C LYS A 525 -14.64 -5.83 8.69
N MET A 526 -14.43 -6.88 7.93
CA MET A 526 -13.58 -6.89 6.74
C MET A 526 -14.43 -7.23 5.52
N PRO A 527 -14.83 -6.24 4.70
CA PRO A 527 -15.76 -6.45 3.59
C PRO A 527 -15.37 -7.62 2.69
N ASN A 528 -14.13 -7.69 2.25
CA ASN A 528 -13.64 -8.71 1.30
C ASN A 528 -13.57 -10.14 1.88
N ASN A 529 -13.83 -10.33 3.17
CA ASN A 529 -13.90 -11.68 3.78
C ASN A 529 -15.05 -12.53 3.23
N PHE A 530 -16.00 -11.94 2.47
CA PHE A 530 -17.01 -12.72 1.73
C PHE A 530 -16.38 -13.77 0.81
N ARG A 531 -15.17 -13.55 0.34
CA ARG A 531 -14.38 -14.46 -0.50
C ARG A 531 -13.86 -15.69 0.26
N HIS A 532 -13.90 -15.66 1.58
CA HIS A 532 -13.25 -16.64 2.46
C HIS A 532 -14.21 -17.26 3.47
N LEU A 533 -15.53 -17.17 3.23
CA LEU A 533 -16.55 -17.71 4.15
C LEU A 533 -16.41 -19.22 4.35
N GLY A 534 -15.90 -19.94 3.34
CA GLY A 534 -15.58 -21.36 3.48
C GLY A 534 -14.55 -21.65 4.56
N LEU A 535 -13.45 -20.90 4.59
CA LEU A 535 -12.43 -21.00 5.65
C LEU A 535 -12.99 -20.55 7.00
N ILE A 536 -13.69 -19.42 7.03
CA ILE A 536 -14.29 -18.86 8.26
C ILE A 536 -15.24 -19.87 8.89
N HIS A 537 -16.13 -20.48 8.10
CA HIS A 537 -17.08 -21.47 8.60
C HIS A 537 -16.39 -22.74 9.14
N LEU A 538 -15.31 -23.17 8.47
CA LEU A 538 -14.53 -24.33 8.95
C LEU A 538 -13.75 -24.01 10.25
N MET A 539 -13.29 -22.78 10.42
CA MET A 539 -12.64 -22.34 11.67
C MET A 539 -13.66 -22.10 12.79
N PHE A 540 -14.79 -21.50 12.45
CA PHE A 540 -15.83 -21.07 13.41
C PHE A 540 -17.23 -21.44 12.92
N PRO A 541 -17.65 -22.70 13.06
CA PRO A 541 -18.94 -23.16 12.54
C PRO A 541 -20.16 -22.47 13.20
N ASN A 542 -19.97 -21.86 14.38
CA ASN A 542 -21.00 -21.15 15.12
C ASN A 542 -20.90 -19.62 15.02
N ALA A 543 -19.95 -19.08 14.25
CA ALA A 543 -19.84 -17.65 14.04
C ALA A 543 -21.04 -17.09 13.27
N LYS A 544 -21.42 -15.86 13.59
CA LYS A 544 -22.47 -15.15 12.84
C LYS A 544 -21.84 -14.38 11.70
N ILE A 545 -22.43 -14.50 10.52
CA ILE A 545 -21.94 -13.83 9.30
C ILE A 545 -23.05 -12.92 8.78
N ILE A 546 -22.74 -11.64 8.57
CA ILE A 546 -23.68 -10.64 8.07
C ILE A 546 -23.17 -10.09 6.74
N ASP A 547 -23.96 -10.27 5.70
CA ASP A 547 -23.73 -9.71 4.36
C ASP A 547 -24.35 -8.30 4.28
N ALA A 548 -23.49 -7.28 4.39
CA ALA A 548 -23.87 -5.88 4.20
C ALA A 548 -23.97 -5.58 2.71
N ARG A 549 -25.17 -5.41 2.21
CA ARG A 549 -25.44 -5.23 0.77
C ARG A 549 -26.09 -3.89 0.48
N ARG A 550 -25.81 -3.32 -0.68
CA ARG A 550 -26.35 -2.05 -1.13
C ARG A 550 -26.68 -2.10 -2.61
N GLU A 551 -27.63 -1.26 -3.03
CA GLU A 551 -28.02 -1.05 -4.43
C GLU A 551 -26.77 -0.89 -5.32
N PRO A 552 -26.67 -1.62 -6.45
CA PRO A 552 -25.43 -1.71 -7.22
C PRO A 552 -24.87 -0.39 -7.73
N MET A 553 -25.74 0.52 -8.26
CA MET A 553 -25.30 1.82 -8.77
C MET A 553 -24.72 2.67 -7.63
N ALA A 554 -25.44 2.74 -6.48
CA ALA A 554 -25.00 3.50 -5.32
C ALA A 554 -23.71 2.94 -4.70
N CYS A 555 -23.57 1.61 -4.62
CA CYS A 555 -22.39 0.95 -4.11
C CYS A 555 -21.18 1.19 -5.02
N CYS A 556 -21.30 0.88 -6.31
CA CYS A 556 -20.21 1.00 -7.27
C CYS A 556 -19.78 2.46 -7.49
N PHE A 557 -20.72 3.39 -7.62
CA PHE A 557 -20.40 4.82 -7.69
C PHE A 557 -19.69 5.32 -6.42
N GLY A 558 -20.17 4.89 -5.24
CA GLY A 558 -19.53 5.23 -3.96
C GLY A 558 -18.08 4.72 -3.85
N ASN A 559 -17.76 3.63 -4.54
CA ASN A 559 -16.41 3.09 -4.65
C ASN A 559 -15.56 3.87 -5.67
N LEU A 560 -16.10 4.16 -6.87
CA LEU A 560 -15.38 4.88 -7.94
C LEU A 560 -14.92 6.28 -7.50
N LYS A 561 -15.62 6.93 -6.60
CA LYS A 561 -15.22 8.24 -6.06
C LYS A 561 -14.39 8.18 -4.77
N GLN A 562 -14.01 7.00 -4.32
CA GLN A 562 -13.21 6.80 -3.12
C GLN A 562 -11.81 6.32 -3.47
N LEU A 563 -10.80 7.08 -3.10
CA LEU A 563 -9.43 6.60 -3.14
C LEU A 563 -9.17 5.78 -1.87
N PHE A 564 -8.88 4.51 -2.04
CA PHE A 564 -8.53 3.58 -0.96
C PHE A 564 -7.01 3.48 -0.80
N ALA A 565 -6.56 3.20 0.42
CA ALA A 565 -5.14 3.06 0.69
C ALA A 565 -4.54 1.81 0.01
N ARG A 566 -5.17 0.63 0.19
CA ARG A 566 -4.75 -0.67 -0.38
C ARG A 566 -5.93 -1.64 -0.45
N GLY A 567 -5.78 -2.69 -1.26
CA GLY A 567 -6.64 -3.88 -1.24
C GLY A 567 -7.99 -3.71 -1.95
N GLN A 568 -8.21 -2.58 -2.63
CA GLN A 568 -9.46 -2.29 -3.33
C GLN A 568 -9.19 -1.88 -4.79
N GLU A 569 -8.23 -2.52 -5.44
CA GLU A 569 -7.75 -2.17 -6.78
C GLU A 569 -8.82 -2.30 -7.87
N PHE A 570 -9.84 -3.10 -7.63
CA PHE A 570 -11.01 -3.26 -8.52
C PHE A 570 -11.90 -2.01 -8.61
N THR A 571 -11.71 -1.03 -7.73
CA THR A 571 -12.58 0.17 -7.67
C THR A 571 -12.19 1.27 -8.66
N TYR A 572 -11.06 1.15 -9.33
CA TYR A 572 -10.50 2.19 -10.19
C TYR A 572 -10.86 2.06 -11.67
N SER A 573 -11.83 1.22 -12.02
CA SER A 573 -12.38 1.07 -13.37
C SER A 573 -13.86 0.69 -13.29
N ILE A 574 -14.66 1.23 -14.18
CA ILE A 574 -16.09 0.88 -14.29
C ILE A 574 -16.26 -0.61 -14.58
N ASP A 575 -15.47 -1.15 -15.50
CA ASP A 575 -15.55 -2.55 -15.88
C ASP A 575 -15.12 -3.47 -14.73
N ASP A 576 -13.99 -3.12 -14.06
CA ASP A 576 -13.46 -3.93 -12.98
C ASP A 576 -14.43 -3.99 -11.79
N ILE A 577 -15.02 -2.85 -11.38
CA ILE A 577 -15.94 -2.83 -10.25
C ILE A 577 -17.27 -3.53 -10.57
N ALA A 578 -17.76 -3.41 -11.79
CA ALA A 578 -18.96 -4.11 -12.20
C ALA A 578 -18.76 -5.63 -12.25
N ARG A 579 -17.61 -6.10 -12.77
CA ARG A 579 -17.21 -7.52 -12.75
C ARG A 579 -17.09 -8.02 -11.31
N TYR A 580 -16.42 -7.25 -10.44
CA TYR A 580 -16.27 -7.62 -9.04
C TYR A 580 -17.60 -7.70 -8.30
N TYR A 581 -18.52 -6.75 -8.55
CA TYR A 581 -19.88 -6.75 -7.96
C TYR A 581 -20.67 -7.98 -8.40
N ARG A 582 -20.66 -8.33 -9.69
CA ARG A 582 -21.32 -9.55 -10.20
C ARG A 582 -20.72 -10.82 -9.57
N THR A 583 -19.40 -10.89 -9.51
CA THR A 583 -18.68 -12.01 -8.86
C THR A 583 -19.02 -12.14 -7.37
N TYR A 584 -19.17 -11.01 -6.68
CA TYR A 584 -19.65 -10.99 -5.30
C TYR A 584 -21.06 -11.58 -5.16
N LEU A 585 -22.01 -11.14 -5.99
CA LEU A 585 -23.36 -11.69 -5.94
C LEU A 585 -23.41 -13.19 -6.22
N GLU A 586 -22.64 -13.64 -7.21
CA GLU A 586 -22.52 -15.05 -7.56
C GLU A 586 -21.98 -15.89 -6.39
N LEU A 587 -20.96 -15.39 -5.71
CA LEU A 587 -20.35 -16.10 -4.59
C LEU A 587 -21.27 -16.08 -3.36
N MET A 588 -21.95 -14.96 -3.08
CA MET A 588 -22.90 -14.90 -1.96
C MET A 588 -24.10 -15.82 -2.18
N GLN A 589 -24.61 -15.93 -3.42
CA GLN A 589 -25.65 -16.91 -3.77
C GLN A 589 -25.17 -18.35 -3.56
N HIS A 590 -23.90 -18.63 -3.84
CA HIS A 590 -23.31 -19.92 -3.54
C HIS A 590 -23.27 -20.19 -2.02
N TRP A 591 -22.86 -19.21 -1.22
CA TRP A 591 -22.85 -19.36 0.24
C TRP A 591 -24.24 -19.56 0.84
N ASP A 592 -25.28 -18.90 0.31
CA ASP A 592 -26.66 -19.17 0.71
C ASP A 592 -27.07 -20.64 0.50
N ALA A 593 -26.62 -21.26 -0.59
CA ALA A 593 -26.89 -22.66 -0.90
C ALA A 593 -26.01 -23.65 -0.10
N ALA A 594 -24.72 -23.30 0.08
CA ALA A 594 -23.75 -24.20 0.75
C ALA A 594 -23.85 -24.13 2.28
N LEU A 595 -24.24 -22.99 2.85
CA LEU A 595 -24.36 -22.70 4.28
C LEU A 595 -25.78 -22.18 4.61
N PRO A 596 -26.84 -22.96 4.41
CA PRO A 596 -28.21 -22.47 4.57
C PRO A 596 -28.45 -21.95 5.98
N GLY A 597 -28.93 -20.68 6.08
CA GLY A 597 -29.14 -19.97 7.34
C GLY A 597 -27.86 -19.48 8.04
N GLY A 598 -26.66 -19.72 7.46
CA GLY A 598 -25.39 -19.29 8.02
C GLY A 598 -25.04 -17.82 7.77
N VAL A 599 -25.70 -17.16 6.81
CA VAL A 599 -25.45 -15.76 6.44
C VAL A 599 -26.74 -14.95 6.51
N LEU A 600 -26.72 -13.84 7.23
CA LEU A 600 -27.81 -12.87 7.24
C LEU A 600 -27.53 -11.76 6.24
N ARG A 601 -28.40 -11.62 5.24
CA ARG A 601 -28.35 -10.47 4.31
C ARG A 601 -29.05 -9.26 4.91
N VAL A 602 -28.34 -8.11 4.90
CA VAL A 602 -28.85 -6.81 5.34
C VAL A 602 -28.69 -5.80 4.19
N LEU A 603 -29.81 -5.36 3.63
CA LEU A 603 -29.81 -4.33 2.61
C LEU A 603 -29.72 -2.95 3.25
N HIS A 604 -28.81 -2.12 2.77
CA HIS A 604 -28.59 -0.77 3.31
C HIS A 604 -29.86 0.10 3.18
N GLU A 605 -30.57 -0.02 2.09
CA GLU A 605 -31.82 0.69 1.80
C GLU A 605 -32.89 0.32 2.84
N ASP A 606 -33.07 -0.98 3.09
CA ASP A 606 -34.07 -1.47 4.04
C ASP A 606 -33.71 -1.04 5.49
N LEU A 607 -32.40 -1.00 5.81
CA LEU A 607 -31.92 -0.52 7.12
C LEU A 607 -32.18 0.99 7.31
N VAL A 608 -32.09 1.79 6.22
CA VAL A 608 -32.40 3.22 6.26
C VAL A 608 -33.92 3.46 6.33
N ASP A 609 -34.72 2.62 5.70
CA ASP A 609 -36.18 2.73 5.67
C ASP A 609 -36.83 2.30 6.98
N ASP A 610 -36.35 1.21 7.59
CA ASP A 610 -36.80 0.68 8.87
C ASP A 610 -35.61 0.26 9.75
N LEU A 611 -35.06 1.25 10.47
CA LEU A 611 -33.91 1.04 11.34
C LEU A 611 -34.23 0.03 12.45
N GLU A 612 -35.35 0.22 13.19
CA GLU A 612 -35.65 -0.61 14.36
C GLU A 612 -35.93 -2.06 13.97
N GLY A 613 -36.78 -2.31 12.96
CA GLY A 613 -37.08 -3.66 12.49
C GLY A 613 -35.82 -4.41 12.04
N ASN A 614 -34.93 -3.74 11.29
CA ASN A 614 -33.68 -4.35 10.85
C ASN A 614 -32.68 -4.55 12.00
N VAL A 615 -32.57 -3.62 12.96
CA VAL A 615 -31.73 -3.80 14.15
C VAL A 615 -32.19 -5.00 14.98
N ARG A 616 -33.49 -5.15 15.22
CA ARG A 616 -34.04 -6.33 15.91
C ARG A 616 -33.69 -7.62 15.18
N ARG A 617 -33.88 -7.66 13.86
CA ARG A 617 -33.53 -8.83 13.00
C ARG A 617 -32.04 -9.18 13.07
N ILE A 618 -31.15 -8.17 13.08
CA ILE A 618 -29.70 -8.35 13.21
C ILE A 618 -29.34 -8.91 14.59
N LEU A 619 -29.92 -8.36 15.65
CA LEU A 619 -29.65 -8.80 17.02
C LEU A 619 -30.17 -10.21 17.25
N ASP A 620 -31.39 -10.54 16.81
CA ASP A 620 -31.95 -11.89 16.87
C ASP A 620 -31.05 -12.92 16.18
N PHE A 621 -30.58 -12.62 14.98
CA PHE A 621 -29.63 -13.48 14.26
C PHE A 621 -28.34 -13.67 15.04
N CYS A 622 -27.84 -12.63 15.71
CA CYS A 622 -26.64 -12.66 16.54
C CYS A 622 -26.87 -13.28 17.91
N GLU A 623 -28.11 -13.70 18.24
CA GLU A 623 -28.49 -14.21 19.56
C GLU A 623 -28.21 -13.18 20.67
N LEU A 624 -28.48 -11.90 20.38
CA LEU A 624 -28.33 -10.79 21.32
C LEU A 624 -29.70 -10.21 21.67
N PRO A 625 -29.98 -9.87 22.94
CA PRO A 625 -31.22 -9.19 23.28
C PRO A 625 -31.26 -7.79 22.67
N PHE A 626 -32.46 -7.27 22.43
CA PHE A 626 -32.59 -5.91 21.91
C PHE A 626 -32.19 -4.89 22.99
N GLU A 627 -31.31 -3.94 22.58
CA GLU A 627 -30.91 -2.78 23.39
C GLU A 627 -31.20 -1.48 22.64
N PRO A 628 -31.88 -0.47 23.23
CA PRO A 628 -32.15 0.81 22.59
C PRO A 628 -30.89 1.56 22.13
N ALA A 629 -29.75 1.35 22.80
CA ALA A 629 -28.47 1.93 22.43
C ALA A 629 -28.05 1.60 20.98
N CYS A 630 -28.49 0.47 20.43
CA CYS A 630 -28.25 0.07 19.06
C CYS A 630 -28.96 0.98 18.03
N LEU A 631 -30.05 1.67 18.42
CA LEU A 631 -30.74 2.68 17.58
C LEU A 631 -30.04 4.04 17.68
N GLU A 632 -29.33 4.29 18.76
CA GLU A 632 -28.57 5.52 19.01
C GLU A 632 -27.06 5.33 18.71
N PHE A 633 -26.73 4.47 17.77
CA PHE A 633 -25.38 4.03 17.41
C PHE A 633 -24.39 5.20 17.18
N HIS A 634 -24.87 6.36 16.73
CA HIS A 634 -24.09 7.56 16.50
C HIS A 634 -23.52 8.21 17.78
N ARG A 635 -24.06 7.84 18.96
CA ARG A 635 -23.58 8.29 20.27
C ARG A 635 -22.48 7.40 20.84
N THR A 636 -22.24 6.23 20.24
CA THR A 636 -21.23 5.30 20.72
C THR A 636 -19.82 5.79 20.36
N GLU A 637 -19.07 6.15 21.39
CA GLU A 637 -17.70 6.62 21.25
C GLU A 637 -16.73 5.43 21.13
N ARG A 638 -16.10 5.29 19.98
CA ARG A 638 -15.01 4.34 19.73
C ARG A 638 -14.11 4.82 18.60
N SER A 639 -12.92 4.23 18.51
CA SER A 639 -12.04 4.40 17.35
C SER A 639 -12.65 3.72 16.11
N ILE A 640 -12.74 4.44 15.00
CA ILE A 640 -13.29 3.93 13.73
C ILE A 640 -12.31 4.24 12.59
N VAL A 641 -11.67 3.19 12.08
CA VAL A 641 -10.63 3.28 11.02
C VAL A 641 -11.23 2.89 9.67
N THR A 642 -12.14 3.71 9.13
CA THR A 642 -12.74 3.48 7.80
C THR A 642 -13.05 4.78 7.07
N ALA A 643 -13.23 4.72 5.75
CA ALA A 643 -13.65 5.87 4.93
C ALA A 643 -15.07 6.38 5.29
N SER A 644 -15.83 5.64 6.10
CA SER A 644 -17.20 5.98 6.53
C SER A 644 -17.27 6.42 7.98
N SER A 645 -16.13 6.65 8.66
CA SER A 645 -16.07 6.98 10.09
C SER A 645 -16.94 8.17 10.48
N GLU A 646 -16.88 9.25 9.71
CA GLU A 646 -17.65 10.47 9.99
C GLU A 646 -19.17 10.29 9.77
N GLN A 647 -19.55 9.43 8.83
CA GLN A 647 -20.95 9.19 8.50
C GLN A 647 -21.69 8.45 9.62
N VAL A 648 -21.03 7.51 10.29
CA VAL A 648 -21.65 6.71 11.36
C VAL A 648 -21.64 7.41 12.73
N ARG A 649 -21.03 8.60 12.82
CA ARG A 649 -21.10 9.48 14.00
C ARG A 649 -22.29 10.44 13.93
N GLN A 650 -23.13 10.31 12.91
CA GLN A 650 -24.36 11.08 12.73
C GLN A 650 -25.56 10.15 12.73
N PRO A 651 -26.75 10.63 13.07
CA PRO A 651 -27.99 9.87 12.88
C PRO A 651 -28.11 9.38 11.45
N ILE A 652 -28.86 8.30 11.24
CA ILE A 652 -29.07 7.75 9.90
C ILE A 652 -29.72 8.79 8.97
N PHE A 653 -29.25 8.89 7.74
CA PHE A 653 -29.71 9.87 6.76
C PHE A 653 -29.92 9.22 5.39
N ARG A 654 -30.84 9.78 4.59
CA ARG A 654 -31.29 9.22 3.30
C ARG A 654 -30.52 9.76 2.09
N GLU A 655 -29.87 10.92 2.21
CA GLU A 655 -29.22 11.59 1.07
C GLU A 655 -28.11 10.71 0.43
N GLY A 656 -27.55 9.78 1.19
CA GLY A 656 -26.55 8.84 0.69
C GLY A 656 -27.06 7.84 -0.34
N LEU A 657 -28.38 7.57 -0.38
CA LEU A 657 -28.96 6.54 -1.26
C LEU A 657 -28.91 6.94 -2.74
N ASP A 658 -29.19 8.21 -3.02
CA ASP A 658 -29.41 8.71 -4.38
C ASP A 658 -28.31 9.62 -4.92
N GLN A 659 -27.18 9.75 -4.23
CA GLN A 659 -26.08 10.63 -4.67
C GLN A 659 -25.60 10.35 -6.10
N TRP A 660 -25.59 9.09 -6.55
CA TRP A 660 -25.18 8.70 -7.89
C TRP A 660 -26.08 9.29 -8.98
N ARG A 661 -27.35 9.62 -8.70
CA ARG A 661 -28.29 10.21 -9.67
C ARG A 661 -27.83 11.58 -10.17
N ARG A 662 -27.06 12.32 -9.37
CA ARG A 662 -26.44 13.59 -9.78
C ARG A 662 -25.41 13.42 -10.90
N TYR A 663 -24.94 12.18 -11.09
CA TYR A 663 -23.96 11.79 -12.11
C TYR A 663 -24.58 10.86 -13.17
N GLU A 664 -25.89 10.71 -13.20
CA GLU A 664 -26.60 9.75 -14.07
C GLU A 664 -26.21 9.89 -15.54
N ALA A 665 -25.97 11.14 -16.01
CA ALA A 665 -25.59 11.43 -17.40
C ALA A 665 -24.28 10.74 -17.84
N TRP A 666 -23.42 10.32 -16.89
CA TRP A 666 -22.13 9.68 -17.17
C TRP A 666 -22.06 8.21 -16.74
N LEU A 667 -23.12 7.67 -16.11
CA LEU A 667 -23.12 6.34 -15.48
C LEU A 667 -23.77 5.24 -16.34
N ASP A 668 -24.20 5.52 -17.58
CA ASP A 668 -24.71 4.47 -18.48
C ASP A 668 -23.70 3.34 -18.72
N PRO A 669 -22.37 3.59 -18.86
CA PRO A 669 -21.39 2.50 -18.96
C PRO A 669 -21.43 1.57 -17.73
N LEU A 670 -21.56 2.13 -16.51
CA LEU A 670 -21.65 1.35 -15.28
C LEU A 670 -22.96 0.53 -15.24
N ARG A 671 -24.08 1.15 -15.59
CA ARG A 671 -25.40 0.49 -15.66
C ARG A 671 -25.36 -0.71 -16.61
N ASN A 672 -24.78 -0.52 -17.79
CA ASN A 672 -24.65 -1.57 -18.80
C ASN A 672 -23.71 -2.71 -18.32
N ALA A 673 -22.59 -2.37 -17.70
CA ALA A 673 -21.64 -3.33 -17.18
C ALA A 673 -22.18 -4.16 -16.00
N LEU A 674 -23.04 -3.58 -15.17
CA LEU A 674 -23.72 -4.27 -14.06
C LEU A 674 -24.79 -5.24 -14.55
N GLY A 675 -25.53 -4.89 -15.63
CA GLY A 675 -26.52 -5.76 -16.25
C GLY A 675 -27.58 -6.29 -15.27
N ASP A 676 -27.72 -7.60 -15.19
CA ASP A 676 -28.70 -8.31 -14.34
C ASP A 676 -28.44 -8.14 -12.81
N ALA A 677 -27.24 -7.75 -12.43
CA ALA A 677 -26.93 -7.46 -11.03
C ALA A 677 -27.82 -6.37 -10.42
N LEU A 678 -28.32 -5.45 -11.25
CA LEU A 678 -29.25 -4.38 -10.86
C LEU A 678 -30.57 -4.91 -10.29
N VAL A 679 -30.95 -6.12 -10.66
CA VAL A 679 -32.19 -6.77 -10.18
C VAL A 679 -31.89 -7.85 -9.14
N ARG A 680 -30.82 -8.64 -9.37
CA ARG A 680 -30.48 -9.80 -8.55
C ARG A 680 -29.94 -9.47 -7.18
N TYR A 681 -29.53 -8.24 -6.91
CA TYR A 681 -28.89 -7.90 -5.62
C TYR A 681 -29.79 -8.08 -4.39
N ARG A 682 -31.12 -8.07 -4.56
CA ARG A 682 -32.10 -8.29 -3.47
C ARG A 682 -32.34 -9.79 -3.18
N GLY A 683 -32.11 -10.65 -4.17
CA GLY A 683 -32.45 -12.08 -4.11
C GLY A 683 -31.32 -13.03 -3.91
#